data_909f9339646390484439506d1239f6e4
#
_entry.id   909f9339646390484439506d1239f6e4
#
_cell.length_a   1.000
_cell.length_b   1.000
_cell.length_c   1.000
_cell.angle_alpha   90.00
_cell.angle_beta   90.00
_cell.angle_gamma   90.00
#
_symmetry.space_group_name_H-M   'P 1'
#
loop_
_entity.id
_entity.type
_entity.pdbx_description
1 polymer ?
#
loop_
_entity_poly.entity_id
_entity_poly.type
_entity_poly.pdbx_seq_one_letter_code
_entity_poly.pdbx_strand_id
1 'polypeptide(L)'
;MTKLKNLFTLLLLLVFSIGLCHGQQKSVWLDELNIQTYSDGIASVNTIKPGGNDSIIIGRIKQERGIRVQTTSAISFLLNGNAAQFSAVIGADEKGNKSIPIRFFVVGDRKILFESKKIVPGEMPVKVSVDLKGIKRLGLLVTGDEEDQFRTSGYWANAQLLMSKDQLPAQLPNTDEKQILTPEPGKSPRINSASVFGATPGNQLSYTIAATGDRPLRFAANDLPGGLSLDPSTGIISGKILQKGVYPVTLTAENKSGKSSKKLLIKIGATIGLTPPIGWNGWNSWAKNIDREKVIASADAMVKMGLNQHGWSYINIDDTWEGQRGGKFNALQPNEKFPKFKEMIDYIHSLGLKLGIYSTPWISTYAGFAGASSDFEKGQYPDSIKNNKRAYRHLGKYRFEKEDALQMAEWGVDYLKYDWRIDLNSAERMSEALQKSGRDILFSLSNSAPFENAKDWARVSNAWRTGPDIRDSWLSLYISAFTIDKWAPFAQPGHWNDPDMLILGNVTTGTDLHPTRLTPDEQYSHVSLFSLLAAPLIIGCPIEQLDAFTLNLLTNDEVIEVNQDPLGKPARLLAEEHGVQIWVKPMQDGSFAVGLFNTADFGKTPPSYFRWGDEQQKKFSFDFEKVGLKGKYKIRDLWRQKDLGNFDGSFNTEIRHPGVVLVRLDKI
;
A
#
# COMPACT_ATOMS: atom_id res chain seq x y z
N MET A 1 -24.48 80.05 25.64
CA MET A 1 -23.16 79.43 25.49
C MET A 1 -23.04 77.99 26.10
N THR A 2 -24.00 77.52 26.88
CA THR A 2 -23.92 76.23 27.56
C THR A 2 -24.42 75.04 26.74
N LYS A 3 -25.21 75.22 25.67
CA LYS A 3 -25.67 74.14 24.79
C LYS A 3 -24.66 73.68 23.69
N LEU A 4 -23.68 74.57 23.34
CA LEU A 4 -22.67 74.24 22.34
C LEU A 4 -21.51 73.39 22.95
N LYS A 5 -21.21 73.51 24.23
CA LYS A 5 -20.17 72.75 24.91
C LYS A 5 -20.55 71.30 25.08
N ASN A 6 -21.82 70.96 25.30
CA ASN A 6 -22.27 69.56 25.45
C ASN A 6 -22.33 68.79 24.12
N LEU A 7 -22.48 69.49 23.00
CA LEU A 7 -22.46 68.87 21.67
C LEU A 7 -21.06 68.46 21.23
N PHE A 8 -20.02 69.23 21.59
CA PHE A 8 -18.64 68.94 21.30
C PHE A 8 -18.09 67.76 22.16
N THR A 9 -18.52 67.68 23.42
CA THR A 9 -18.11 66.57 24.32
C THR A 9 -18.77 65.25 23.91
N LEU A 10 -20.01 65.30 23.39
CA LEU A 10 -20.71 64.08 22.89
C LEU A 10 -20.12 63.64 21.52
N LEU A 11 -19.67 64.57 20.67
CA LEU A 11 -18.99 64.23 19.39
C LEU A 11 -17.58 63.67 19.60
N LEU A 12 -16.85 64.14 20.64
CA LEU A 12 -15.55 63.56 21.00
C LEU A 12 -15.64 62.16 21.62
N LEU A 13 -16.75 61.88 22.36
CA LEU A 13 -17.01 60.53 22.91
C LEU A 13 -17.49 59.54 21.85
N LEU A 14 -18.14 60.02 20.76
CA LEU A 14 -18.54 59.17 19.65
C LEU A 14 -17.35 58.85 18.66
N VAL A 15 -16.34 59.71 18.60
CA VAL A 15 -15.15 59.50 17.75
C VAL A 15 -14.13 58.58 18.46
N PHE A 16 -14.16 58.44 19.80
CA PHE A 16 -13.31 57.53 20.53
C PHE A 16 -13.94 56.13 20.76
N SER A 17 -15.23 55.91 20.40
CA SER A 17 -15.85 54.60 20.45
C SER A 17 -15.83 53.81 19.12
N ILE A 18 -15.19 54.32 18.07
CA ILE A 18 -14.66 53.49 16.97
C ILE A 18 -13.29 52.97 17.42
N GLY A 19 -13.23 52.46 18.62
CA GLY A 19 -12.12 51.66 19.12
C GLY A 19 -12.05 50.41 18.29
N LEU A 20 -11.03 50.29 17.51
CA LEU A 20 -10.48 49.13 16.87
C LEU A 20 -10.84 47.85 17.69
N CYS A 21 -11.87 47.17 17.28
CA CYS A 21 -12.07 45.78 17.64
C CYS A 21 -10.96 44.98 16.93
N HIS A 22 -9.71 45.18 17.36
CA HIS A 22 -8.65 44.23 17.06
C HIS A 22 -9.03 42.96 17.83
N GLY A 23 -9.68 42.04 17.15
CA GLY A 23 -9.85 40.71 17.68
C GLY A 23 -8.51 40.26 18.20
N GLN A 24 -8.46 39.78 19.43
CA GLN A 24 -7.25 39.37 20.11
C GLN A 24 -6.58 38.29 19.26
N GLN A 25 -5.43 38.62 18.65
CA GLN A 25 -4.66 37.68 17.85
C GLN A 25 -4.03 36.66 18.79
N LYS A 26 -4.08 35.37 18.44
CA LYS A 26 -3.51 34.28 19.22
C LYS A 26 -2.44 33.56 18.42
N SER A 27 -1.27 33.40 19.01
CA SER A 27 -0.22 32.56 18.45
C SER A 27 -0.53 31.09 18.74
N VAL A 28 -0.55 30.26 17.71
CA VAL A 28 -0.68 28.81 17.78
C VAL A 28 0.63 28.19 17.31
N TRP A 29 1.35 27.55 18.22
CA TRP A 29 2.56 26.84 17.92
C TRP A 29 2.25 25.50 17.28
N LEU A 30 2.89 25.16 16.16
CA LEU A 30 2.57 23.91 15.44
C LEU A 30 2.99 22.66 16.21
N ASP A 31 4.01 22.72 17.05
CA ASP A 31 4.43 21.62 17.91
C ASP A 31 3.48 21.36 19.11
N GLU A 32 2.52 22.26 19.37
CA GLU A 32 1.46 22.05 20.36
C GLU A 32 0.23 21.34 19.78
N LEU A 33 0.13 21.31 18.45
CA LEU A 33 -0.92 20.58 17.74
C LEU A 33 -0.59 19.06 17.69
N ASN A 34 -1.61 18.21 17.55
CA ASN A 34 -1.40 16.83 17.14
C ASN A 34 -1.04 16.80 15.64
N ILE A 35 0.21 17.15 15.33
CA ILE A 35 0.67 17.41 13.96
C ILE A 35 0.50 16.21 13.03
N GLN A 36 0.46 14.99 13.56
CA GLN A 36 0.22 13.77 12.79
C GLN A 36 -1.13 13.80 12.08
N THR A 37 -2.13 14.45 12.67
CA THR A 37 -3.47 14.55 12.06
C THR A 37 -3.54 15.54 10.90
N TYR A 38 -2.54 16.40 10.75
CA TYR A 38 -2.41 17.38 9.67
C TYR A 38 -1.41 16.94 8.60
N SER A 39 -0.66 15.87 8.85
CA SER A 39 0.34 15.33 7.95
C SER A 39 -0.31 14.46 6.87
N ASP A 40 0.30 14.42 5.68
CA ASP A 40 -0.05 13.50 4.60
C ASP A 40 0.33 12.03 4.89
N GLY A 41 1.04 11.78 6.01
CA GLY A 41 1.45 10.44 6.45
C GLY A 41 2.59 9.79 5.66
N ILE A 42 3.13 10.43 4.62
CA ILE A 42 4.21 9.86 3.79
C ILE A 42 5.48 9.70 4.59
N ALA A 43 5.85 10.74 5.30
CA ALA A 43 7.10 10.80 6.03
C ALA A 43 6.88 11.06 7.52
N SER A 44 7.86 10.67 8.34
CA SER A 44 7.79 10.93 9.77
C SER A 44 7.79 12.42 10.06
N VAL A 45 6.79 12.85 10.81
CA VAL A 45 6.65 14.21 11.34
C VAL A 45 6.69 14.12 12.86
N ASN A 46 7.69 14.75 13.48
CA ASN A 46 7.89 14.69 14.92
C ASN A 46 7.90 16.09 15.52
N THR A 47 7.18 16.29 16.61
CA THR A 47 7.20 17.54 17.37
C THR A 47 8.37 17.56 18.33
N ILE A 48 9.03 18.70 18.44
CA ILE A 48 10.09 18.95 19.42
C ILE A 48 9.64 20.12 20.29
N LYS A 49 9.41 19.84 21.57
CA LYS A 49 8.90 20.80 22.55
C LYS A 49 10.02 21.39 23.41
N PRO A 50 9.88 22.61 23.92
CA PRO A 50 10.84 23.20 24.85
C PRO A 50 11.06 22.30 26.08
N GLY A 51 12.33 22.13 26.48
CA GLY A 51 12.68 21.30 27.66
C GLY A 51 12.64 19.78 27.41
N GLY A 52 12.36 19.31 26.21
CA GLY A 52 12.46 17.90 25.84
C GLY A 52 13.91 17.43 25.65
N ASN A 53 14.07 16.10 25.50
CA ASN A 53 15.39 15.47 25.30
C ASN A 53 15.97 15.72 23.89
N ASP A 54 15.12 16.07 22.91
CA ASP A 54 15.52 16.34 21.54
C ASP A 54 15.81 17.85 21.36
N SER A 55 16.83 18.17 20.59
CA SER A 55 17.19 19.54 20.25
C SER A 55 17.20 19.75 18.74
N ILE A 56 16.72 20.90 18.29
CA ILE A 56 16.82 21.36 16.90
C ILE A 56 18.12 22.14 16.76
N ILE A 57 18.99 21.72 15.85
CA ILE A 57 20.23 22.43 15.51
C ILE A 57 20.22 22.65 13.99
N ILE A 58 20.31 23.93 13.57
CA ILE A 58 20.35 24.34 12.15
C ILE A 58 21.54 25.28 12.01
N GLY A 59 22.52 24.96 11.17
CA GLY A 59 23.70 25.81 10.96
C GLY A 59 24.43 26.10 12.27
N ARG A 60 24.53 25.14 13.19
CA ARG A 60 25.08 25.24 14.55
C ARG A 60 24.30 26.15 15.50
N ILE A 61 23.13 26.64 15.11
CA ILE A 61 22.25 27.47 15.95
C ILE A 61 21.15 26.58 16.53
N LYS A 62 21.07 26.56 17.88
CA LYS A 62 20.02 25.85 18.59
C LYS A 62 18.69 26.59 18.49
N GLN A 63 17.62 25.85 18.21
CA GLN A 63 16.23 26.30 18.25
C GLN A 63 15.50 25.56 19.38
N GLU A 64 14.53 26.23 20.00
CA GLU A 64 13.90 25.71 21.23
C GLU A 64 12.78 24.72 20.97
N ARG A 65 12.05 24.88 19.86
CA ARG A 65 10.83 24.12 19.54
C ARG A 65 10.61 24.04 18.04
N GLY A 66 9.75 23.11 17.60
CA GLY A 66 9.33 23.02 16.21
C GLY A 66 8.95 21.63 15.77
N ILE A 67 8.97 21.42 14.47
CA ILE A 67 8.61 20.15 13.82
C ILE A 67 9.80 19.67 13.00
N ARG A 68 10.22 18.44 13.22
CA ARG A 68 11.13 17.72 12.35
C ARG A 68 10.31 16.96 11.31
N VAL A 69 10.62 17.14 10.04
CA VAL A 69 9.96 16.49 8.92
C VAL A 69 10.97 15.80 8.03
N GLN A 70 10.64 14.61 7.59
CA GLN A 70 11.45 13.89 6.60
C GLN A 70 11.00 14.30 5.19
N THR A 71 11.88 14.28 4.22
CA THR A 71 11.55 14.52 2.81
C THR A 71 10.96 13.24 2.18
N THR A 72 9.95 13.28 1.34
CA THR A 72 9.04 14.38 1.04
C THR A 72 7.87 14.32 2.00
N SER A 73 7.46 15.46 2.55
CA SER A 73 6.32 15.51 3.48
C SER A 73 5.48 16.76 3.27
N ALA A 74 4.19 16.63 3.47
CA ALA A 74 3.23 17.73 3.44
C ALA A 74 2.40 17.77 4.73
N ILE A 75 2.18 18.98 5.24
CA ILE A 75 1.30 19.26 6.38
C ILE A 75 0.28 20.29 5.89
N SER A 76 -1.01 20.04 6.09
CA SER A 76 -2.07 20.90 5.57
C SER A 76 -3.08 21.30 6.64
N PHE A 77 -3.54 22.56 6.56
CA PHE A 77 -4.44 23.17 7.53
C PHE A 77 -5.61 23.85 6.84
N LEU A 78 -6.81 23.71 7.39
CA LEU A 78 -7.97 24.52 7.08
C LEU A 78 -7.97 25.75 8.00
N LEU A 79 -7.73 26.93 7.45
CA LEU A 79 -7.65 28.20 8.17
C LEU A 79 -8.95 29.01 8.09
N ASN A 80 -9.78 28.79 7.07
CA ASN A 80 -11.03 29.51 6.81
C ASN A 80 -10.87 31.05 6.75
N GLY A 81 -9.67 31.54 6.38
CA GLY A 81 -9.34 32.98 6.36
C GLY A 81 -9.10 33.57 7.75
N ASN A 82 -8.98 32.76 8.81
CA ASN A 82 -8.85 33.24 10.20
C ASN A 82 -7.37 33.32 10.66
N ALA A 83 -6.40 33.20 9.78
CA ALA A 83 -4.98 33.40 10.09
C ALA A 83 -4.47 34.70 9.47
N ALA A 84 -3.67 35.45 10.21
CA ALA A 84 -3.02 36.66 9.73
C ALA A 84 -1.63 36.37 9.15
N GLN A 85 -0.86 35.46 9.78
CA GLN A 85 0.54 35.22 9.42
C GLN A 85 0.97 33.81 9.78
N PHE A 86 1.88 33.26 8.98
CA PHE A 86 2.71 32.11 9.34
C PHE A 86 4.15 32.57 9.51
N SER A 87 4.83 32.11 10.55
CA SER A 87 6.27 32.35 10.74
C SER A 87 6.98 31.08 11.20
N ALA A 88 8.22 30.91 10.73
CA ALA A 88 9.08 29.78 11.09
C ALA A 88 10.56 30.11 10.85
N VAL A 89 11.42 29.25 11.35
CA VAL A 89 12.84 29.16 10.98
C VAL A 89 13.05 27.80 10.33
N ILE A 90 13.56 27.78 9.09
CA ILE A 90 13.75 26.55 8.34
C ILE A 90 15.22 26.19 8.16
N GLY A 91 15.50 24.91 8.02
CA GLY A 91 16.82 24.37 7.69
C GLY A 91 16.85 22.86 7.65
N ALA A 92 17.94 22.32 7.09
CA ALA A 92 18.18 20.89 7.04
C ALA A 92 18.71 20.36 8.38
N ASP A 93 18.40 19.09 8.68
CA ASP A 93 18.91 18.39 9.86
C ASP A 93 20.44 18.18 9.75
N GLU A 94 21.20 18.62 10.74
CA GLU A 94 22.67 18.48 10.79
C GLU A 94 23.16 17.03 10.67
N LYS A 95 22.32 16.07 11.07
CA LYS A 95 22.61 14.62 10.97
C LYS A 95 22.32 14.05 9.58
N GLY A 96 21.74 14.85 8.66
CA GLY A 96 21.42 14.45 7.32
C GLY A 96 22.64 14.31 6.39
N ASN A 97 22.40 13.72 5.22
CA ASN A 97 23.43 13.64 4.17
C ASN A 97 23.66 15.02 3.55
N LYS A 98 24.88 15.55 3.64
CA LYS A 98 25.27 16.87 3.14
C LYS A 98 25.17 17.02 1.62
N SER A 99 25.10 15.91 0.89
CA SER A 99 24.97 15.91 -0.58
C SER A 99 23.50 15.96 -1.04
N ILE A 100 22.53 15.88 -0.13
CA ILE A 100 21.11 15.85 -0.49
C ILE A 100 20.45 17.16 -0.08
N PRO A 101 20.19 18.06 -1.04
CA PRO A 101 19.51 19.31 -0.76
C PRO A 101 18.01 19.11 -0.56
N ILE A 102 17.42 19.98 0.27
CA ILE A 102 15.98 20.03 0.49
C ILE A 102 15.45 21.43 0.18
N ARG A 103 14.16 21.51 -0.15
CA ARG A 103 13.44 22.79 -0.32
C ARG A 103 12.18 22.81 0.53
N PHE A 104 11.83 23.99 0.99
CA PHE A 104 10.65 24.27 1.79
C PHE A 104 9.68 25.14 1.00
N PHE A 105 8.40 24.82 1.08
CA PHE A 105 7.34 25.58 0.44
C PHE A 105 6.24 25.90 1.45
N VAL A 106 5.74 27.13 1.38
CA VAL A 106 4.48 27.52 2.01
C VAL A 106 3.49 27.78 0.89
N VAL A 107 2.40 27.06 0.88
CA VAL A 107 1.38 27.10 -0.18
C VAL A 107 0.05 27.54 0.43
N GLY A 108 -0.57 28.56 -0.11
CA GLY A 108 -1.89 29.04 0.30
C GLY A 108 -2.88 29.00 -0.87
N ASP A 109 -4.02 28.32 -0.70
CA ASP A 109 -5.08 28.22 -1.72
C ASP A 109 -4.52 27.88 -3.12
N ARG A 110 -3.68 26.83 -3.21
CA ARG A 110 -2.99 26.32 -4.43
C ARG A 110 -1.92 27.27 -5.03
N LYS A 111 -1.52 28.34 -4.32
CA LYS A 111 -0.47 29.26 -4.77
C LYS A 111 0.75 29.14 -3.87
N ILE A 112 1.94 29.11 -4.45
CA ILE A 112 3.19 29.18 -3.69
C ILE A 112 3.30 30.59 -3.12
N LEU A 113 3.29 30.70 -1.79
CA LEU A 113 3.47 31.95 -1.06
C LEU A 113 4.93 32.17 -0.67
N PHE A 114 5.66 31.07 -0.50
CA PHE A 114 7.10 31.07 -0.21
C PHE A 114 7.74 29.80 -0.76
N GLU A 115 8.93 29.92 -1.33
CA GLU A 115 9.81 28.83 -1.74
C GLU A 115 11.23 29.16 -1.26
N SER A 116 11.90 28.21 -0.61
CA SER A 116 13.30 28.34 -0.26
C SER A 116 14.22 28.02 -1.45
N LYS A 117 15.45 28.54 -1.43
CA LYS A 117 16.54 27.90 -2.19
C LYS A 117 16.75 26.45 -1.71
N LYS A 118 17.55 25.66 -2.46
CA LYS A 118 18.05 24.37 -1.99
C LYS A 118 18.90 24.59 -0.73
N ILE A 119 18.61 23.86 0.34
CA ILE A 119 19.28 23.94 1.65
C ILE A 119 19.92 22.59 1.94
N VAL A 120 21.18 22.57 2.34
CA VAL A 120 21.90 21.36 2.77
C VAL A 120 22.25 21.41 4.27
N PRO A 121 22.50 20.26 4.94
CA PRO A 121 22.96 20.22 6.33
C PRO A 121 24.21 21.08 6.55
N GLY A 122 24.19 21.91 7.60
CA GLY A 122 25.28 22.85 7.95
C GLY A 122 25.07 24.27 7.45
N GLU A 123 24.10 24.53 6.56
CA GLU A 123 23.74 25.90 6.17
C GLU A 123 22.99 26.66 7.27
N MET A 124 23.16 27.99 7.27
CA MET A 124 22.52 28.86 8.25
C MET A 124 20.99 28.82 8.14
N PRO A 125 20.28 28.93 9.27
CA PRO A 125 18.82 28.90 9.28
C PRO A 125 18.23 30.08 8.52
N VAL A 126 17.11 29.83 7.83
CA VAL A 126 16.38 30.82 7.05
C VAL A 126 15.08 31.19 7.77
N LYS A 127 14.85 32.47 8.01
CA LYS A 127 13.60 32.99 8.58
C LYS A 127 12.52 33.03 7.49
N VAL A 128 11.34 32.53 7.80
CA VAL A 128 10.14 32.54 6.96
C VAL A 128 9.08 33.39 7.65
N SER A 129 8.45 34.26 6.90
CA SER A 129 7.30 35.04 7.36
C SER A 129 6.38 35.30 6.17
N VAL A 130 5.16 34.79 6.25
CA VAL A 130 4.18 34.78 5.14
C VAL A 130 2.87 35.36 5.63
N ASP A 131 2.35 36.34 4.90
CA ASP A 131 0.99 36.89 5.11
C ASP A 131 -0.05 35.83 4.71
N LEU A 132 -0.97 35.53 5.60
CA LEU A 132 -2.05 34.55 5.41
C LEU A 132 -3.44 35.21 5.37
N LYS A 133 -3.53 36.52 5.28
CA LYS A 133 -4.81 37.22 5.26
C LYS A 133 -5.68 36.74 4.10
N GLY A 134 -6.86 36.18 4.46
CA GLY A 134 -7.81 35.66 3.49
C GLY A 134 -7.51 34.23 2.98
N ILE A 135 -6.36 33.66 3.32
CA ILE A 135 -6.03 32.27 2.96
C ILE A 135 -6.93 31.31 3.72
N LYS A 136 -7.61 30.43 2.99
CA LYS A 136 -8.52 29.44 3.55
C LYS A 136 -7.83 28.10 3.86
N ARG A 137 -6.88 27.71 3.04
CA ARG A 137 -6.14 26.44 3.14
C ARG A 137 -4.65 26.69 3.03
N LEU A 138 -3.88 26.16 3.97
CA LEU A 138 -2.44 26.30 4.04
C LEU A 138 -1.78 24.93 3.91
N GLY A 139 -0.76 24.82 3.09
CA GLY A 139 0.13 23.67 2.99
C GLY A 139 1.57 24.06 3.33
N LEU A 140 2.25 23.24 4.12
CA LEU A 140 3.68 23.28 4.41
C LEU A 140 4.32 22.04 3.82
N LEU A 141 5.24 22.21 2.86
CA LEU A 141 5.86 21.10 2.13
C LEU A 141 7.37 21.17 2.25
N VAL A 142 7.99 20.01 2.45
CA VAL A 142 9.45 19.83 2.36
C VAL A 142 9.72 18.76 1.32
N THR A 143 10.53 19.08 0.29
CA THR A 143 10.88 18.16 -0.79
C THR A 143 12.38 17.93 -0.85
N GLY A 144 12.80 16.73 -1.26
CA GLY A 144 14.15 16.43 -1.76
C GLY A 144 14.17 16.34 -3.27
N ASP A 145 15.32 16.03 -3.87
CA ASP A 145 15.39 15.62 -5.28
C ASP A 145 14.76 14.23 -5.46
N GLU A 146 14.22 13.90 -6.65
CA GLU A 146 13.39 12.70 -6.89
C GLU A 146 14.06 11.37 -6.50
N GLU A 147 15.37 11.25 -6.66
CA GLU A 147 16.12 10.02 -6.34
C GLU A 147 16.40 9.85 -4.84
N ASP A 148 16.26 10.92 -4.05
CA ASP A 148 16.65 10.96 -2.64
C ASP A 148 15.49 11.16 -1.67
N GLN A 149 14.27 10.82 -2.10
CA GLN A 149 13.09 10.90 -1.25
C GLN A 149 13.29 10.05 0.02
N PHE A 150 12.88 10.59 1.17
CA PHE A 150 12.97 9.97 2.51
C PHE A 150 14.38 9.80 3.09
N ARG A 151 15.46 10.31 2.44
CA ARG A 151 16.84 10.13 2.93
C ARG A 151 17.36 11.25 3.81
N THR A 152 16.67 12.39 3.85
CA THR A 152 17.07 13.52 4.67
C THR A 152 15.87 14.11 5.42
N SER A 153 16.13 14.99 6.38
CA SER A 153 15.11 15.63 7.19
C SER A 153 15.37 17.13 7.26
N GLY A 154 14.32 17.89 7.50
CA GLY A 154 14.40 19.32 7.77
C GLY A 154 13.55 19.71 8.97
N TYR A 155 13.66 20.97 9.34
CA TYR A 155 12.95 21.54 10.48
C TYR A 155 12.10 22.76 10.05
N TRP A 156 10.86 22.77 10.51
CA TRP A 156 10.07 23.97 10.71
C TRP A 156 10.24 24.39 12.18
N ALA A 157 11.35 25.03 12.52
CA ALA A 157 11.63 25.45 13.88
C ALA A 157 10.88 26.74 14.22
N ASN A 158 10.48 26.92 15.46
CA ASN A 158 9.70 28.07 15.94
C ASN A 158 8.48 28.36 15.04
N ALA A 159 7.84 27.32 14.52
CA ALA A 159 6.74 27.42 13.59
C ALA A 159 5.44 27.79 14.31
N GLN A 160 4.83 28.90 13.91
CA GLN A 160 3.58 29.38 14.50
C GLN A 160 2.65 30.01 13.48
N LEU A 161 1.36 29.90 13.76
CA LEU A 161 0.27 30.60 13.09
C LEU A 161 -0.23 31.72 14.00
N LEU A 162 -0.31 32.92 13.48
CA LEU A 162 -0.98 34.03 14.15
C LEU A 162 -2.44 34.02 13.72
N MET A 163 -3.32 33.50 14.59
CA MET A 163 -4.75 33.40 14.31
C MET A 163 -5.46 34.73 14.64
N SER A 164 -6.38 35.14 13.80
CA SER A 164 -7.16 36.37 13.96
C SER A 164 -8.34 36.25 14.92
N LYS A 165 -8.64 35.01 15.34
CA LYS A 165 -9.69 34.70 16.31
C LYS A 165 -9.18 33.57 17.22
N ASP A 166 -9.85 33.37 18.33
CA ASP A 166 -9.54 32.27 19.29
C ASP A 166 -9.98 30.91 18.74
N GLN A 167 -9.51 30.59 17.52
CA GLN A 167 -9.78 29.34 16.83
C GLN A 167 -8.46 28.64 16.52
N LEU A 168 -8.46 27.33 16.64
CA LEU A 168 -7.34 26.50 16.16
C LEU A 168 -7.52 26.22 14.65
N PRO A 169 -6.42 26.00 13.91
CA PRO A 169 -6.53 25.48 12.57
C PRO A 169 -7.19 24.10 12.59
N ALA A 170 -8.03 23.80 11.61
CA ALA A 170 -8.68 22.51 11.47
C ALA A 170 -7.96 21.64 10.42
N GLN A 171 -8.24 20.36 10.41
CA GLN A 171 -7.86 19.47 9.33
C GLN A 171 -8.62 19.84 8.06
N LEU A 172 -8.04 19.56 6.90
CA LEU A 172 -8.79 19.62 5.64
C LEU A 172 -9.91 18.57 5.68
N PRO A 173 -11.14 18.95 5.26
CA PRO A 173 -12.24 18.01 5.28
C PRO A 173 -12.01 16.85 4.33
N ASN A 174 -12.34 15.65 4.76
CA ASN A 174 -12.57 14.52 3.87
C ASN A 174 -14.06 14.51 3.57
N THR A 175 -14.45 15.09 2.43
CA THR A 175 -15.88 15.28 2.04
C THR A 175 -16.41 14.12 1.21
N ASP A 176 -15.60 13.11 0.90
CA ASP A 176 -15.99 12.01 0.04
C ASP A 176 -16.85 10.99 0.80
N GLU A 177 -18.02 10.71 0.27
CA GLU A 177 -18.89 9.68 0.81
C GLU A 177 -18.40 8.28 0.44
N LYS A 178 -18.47 7.35 1.38
CA LYS A 178 -18.21 5.92 1.15
C LYS A 178 -19.34 5.32 0.30
N GLN A 179 -19.25 5.47 -1.01
CA GLN A 179 -20.22 4.86 -1.93
C GLN A 179 -19.88 3.40 -2.16
N ILE A 180 -20.83 2.52 -1.91
CA ILE A 180 -20.75 1.09 -2.24
C ILE A 180 -21.16 0.93 -3.70
N LEU A 181 -20.21 0.58 -4.56
CA LEU A 181 -20.44 0.49 -6.02
C LEU A 181 -20.70 -0.94 -6.49
N THR A 182 -20.07 -1.93 -5.88
CA THR A 182 -20.18 -3.33 -6.25
C THR A 182 -21.52 -3.89 -5.78
N PRO A 183 -22.36 -4.46 -6.67
CA PRO A 183 -23.59 -5.09 -6.25
C PRO A 183 -23.33 -6.37 -5.46
N GLU A 184 -24.28 -6.76 -4.62
CA GLU A 184 -24.22 -8.03 -3.90
C GLU A 184 -24.16 -9.22 -4.88
N PRO A 185 -23.38 -10.29 -4.52
CA PRO A 185 -23.31 -11.50 -5.34
C PRO A 185 -24.69 -12.13 -5.57
N GLY A 186 -24.89 -12.68 -6.76
CA GLY A 186 -26.12 -13.40 -7.09
C GLY A 186 -26.28 -14.69 -6.29
N LYS A 187 -27.53 -15.21 -6.21
CA LYS A 187 -27.84 -16.48 -5.52
C LYS A 187 -27.26 -17.71 -6.22
N SER A 188 -27.19 -17.70 -7.55
CA SER A 188 -26.58 -18.77 -8.34
C SER A 188 -25.06 -18.76 -8.16
N PRO A 189 -24.40 -19.93 -8.24
CA PRO A 189 -22.94 -20.01 -8.08
C PRO A 189 -22.22 -19.23 -9.18
N ARG A 190 -21.12 -18.56 -8.81
CA ARG A 190 -20.10 -18.04 -9.71
C ARG A 190 -18.73 -18.50 -9.22
N ILE A 191 -17.94 -19.15 -10.10
CA ILE A 191 -16.56 -19.57 -9.79
C ILE A 191 -15.61 -18.40 -10.04
N ASN A 192 -14.93 -17.93 -8.97
CA ASN A 192 -14.09 -16.74 -8.94
C ASN A 192 -12.59 -17.06 -8.90
N SER A 193 -12.21 -18.31 -8.59
CA SER A 193 -10.81 -18.73 -8.57
C SER A 193 -10.14 -18.54 -9.92
N ALA A 194 -8.80 -18.35 -9.91
CA ALA A 194 -7.99 -18.21 -11.12
C ALA A 194 -8.18 -19.42 -12.06
N SER A 195 -8.12 -19.17 -13.37
CA SER A 195 -8.27 -20.21 -14.40
C SER A 195 -6.97 -20.93 -14.75
N VAL A 196 -5.87 -20.61 -14.08
CA VAL A 196 -4.56 -21.23 -14.24
C VAL A 196 -3.91 -21.45 -12.87
N PHE A 197 -3.25 -22.59 -12.70
CA PHE A 197 -2.52 -22.94 -11.48
C PHE A 197 -1.20 -23.63 -11.84
N GLY A 198 -0.10 -23.26 -11.17
CA GLY A 198 1.22 -23.82 -11.38
C GLY A 198 1.69 -24.62 -10.17
N ALA A 199 2.32 -25.79 -10.41
CA ALA A 199 2.98 -26.58 -9.37
C ALA A 199 4.20 -27.33 -9.92
N THR A 200 5.15 -27.65 -9.03
CA THR A 200 6.36 -28.43 -9.35
C THR A 200 6.05 -29.92 -9.36
N PRO A 201 6.58 -30.72 -10.32
CA PRO A 201 6.40 -32.16 -10.35
C PRO A 201 6.78 -32.82 -9.02
N GLY A 202 5.88 -33.62 -8.45
CA GLY A 202 6.10 -34.37 -7.21
C GLY A 202 5.88 -33.58 -5.91
N ASN A 203 5.76 -32.26 -5.97
CA ASN A 203 5.44 -31.46 -4.79
C ASN A 203 3.95 -31.57 -4.44
N GLN A 204 3.63 -31.46 -3.15
CA GLN A 204 2.26 -31.38 -2.68
C GLN A 204 1.62 -30.07 -3.17
N LEU A 205 0.51 -30.17 -3.87
CA LEU A 205 -0.28 -29.02 -4.28
C LEU A 205 -1.59 -28.91 -3.51
N SER A 206 -2.08 -27.70 -3.33
CA SER A 206 -3.41 -27.40 -2.84
C SER A 206 -3.99 -26.23 -3.63
N TYR A 207 -5.21 -26.40 -4.15
CA TYR A 207 -5.96 -25.39 -4.88
C TYR A 207 -7.42 -25.41 -4.41
N THR A 208 -7.95 -24.27 -4.02
CA THR A 208 -9.33 -24.13 -3.55
C THR A 208 -10.21 -23.53 -4.64
N ILE A 209 -11.34 -24.15 -4.94
CA ILE A 209 -12.35 -23.60 -5.84
C ILE A 209 -13.09 -22.49 -5.08
N ALA A 210 -12.70 -21.24 -5.33
CA ALA A 210 -13.41 -20.08 -4.79
C ALA A 210 -14.70 -19.84 -5.60
N ALA A 211 -15.83 -19.78 -4.90
CA ALA A 211 -17.12 -19.50 -5.55
C ALA A 211 -18.07 -18.75 -4.62
N THR A 212 -18.75 -17.76 -5.15
CA THR A 212 -19.90 -17.06 -4.54
C THR A 212 -21.21 -17.77 -4.87
N GLY A 213 -22.29 -17.40 -4.19
CA GLY A 213 -23.65 -17.96 -4.32
C GLY A 213 -24.22 -18.44 -2.99
N ASP A 214 -25.53 -18.69 -2.95
CA ASP A 214 -26.21 -19.21 -1.75
C ASP A 214 -25.61 -20.54 -1.29
N ARG A 215 -25.33 -20.66 0.01
CA ARG A 215 -24.83 -21.91 0.60
C ARG A 215 -25.97 -22.87 0.95
N PRO A 216 -25.73 -24.22 0.98
CA PRO A 216 -24.47 -24.89 0.69
C PRO A 216 -24.15 -24.95 -0.81
N LEU A 217 -22.85 -24.94 -1.15
CA LEU A 217 -22.36 -25.25 -2.48
C LEU A 217 -21.83 -26.68 -2.53
N ARG A 218 -22.00 -27.35 -3.66
CA ARG A 218 -21.35 -28.61 -3.98
C ARG A 218 -20.39 -28.42 -5.15
N PHE A 219 -19.17 -28.93 -4.99
CA PHE A 219 -18.11 -28.79 -5.98
C PHE A 219 -17.85 -30.13 -6.71
N ALA A 220 -17.49 -30.01 -8.00
CA ALA A 220 -17.03 -31.14 -8.81
C ALA A 220 -15.89 -30.69 -9.73
N ALA A 221 -15.05 -31.63 -10.15
CA ALA A 221 -13.97 -31.42 -11.10
C ALA A 221 -13.94 -32.61 -12.08
N ASN A 222 -14.18 -32.33 -13.36
CA ASN A 222 -14.06 -33.33 -14.43
C ASN A 222 -12.64 -33.28 -15.00
N ASP A 223 -12.15 -34.44 -15.43
CA ASP A 223 -10.79 -34.60 -15.98
C ASP A 223 -9.67 -34.27 -14.99
N LEU A 224 -9.95 -34.46 -13.68
CA LEU A 224 -8.95 -34.27 -12.64
C LEU A 224 -7.83 -35.31 -12.80
N PRO A 225 -6.54 -34.85 -12.93
CA PRO A 225 -5.42 -35.76 -13.14
C PRO A 225 -5.26 -36.77 -11.99
N GLY A 226 -4.80 -38.00 -12.33
CA GLY A 226 -4.44 -39.00 -11.34
C GLY A 226 -3.43 -38.45 -10.33
N GLY A 227 -3.65 -38.79 -9.03
CA GLY A 227 -2.86 -38.23 -7.92
C GLY A 227 -3.44 -37.00 -7.25
N LEU A 228 -4.53 -36.43 -7.81
CA LEU A 228 -5.29 -35.35 -7.17
C LEU A 228 -6.65 -35.88 -6.70
N SER A 229 -7.15 -35.29 -5.63
CA SER A 229 -8.50 -35.52 -5.11
C SER A 229 -9.19 -34.16 -4.83
N LEU A 230 -10.51 -34.13 -4.96
CA LEU A 230 -11.35 -33.00 -4.63
C LEU A 230 -12.24 -33.36 -3.42
N ASP A 231 -12.29 -32.47 -2.43
CA ASP A 231 -13.36 -32.49 -1.44
C ASP A 231 -14.58 -31.74 -2.00
N PRO A 232 -15.72 -32.43 -2.23
CA PRO A 232 -16.88 -31.79 -2.85
C PRO A 232 -17.63 -30.82 -1.94
N SER A 233 -17.34 -30.77 -0.67
CA SER A 233 -17.97 -29.85 0.30
C SER A 233 -17.17 -28.56 0.49
N THR A 234 -15.85 -28.63 0.46
CA THR A 234 -14.94 -27.49 0.66
C THR A 234 -14.43 -26.90 -0.65
N GLY A 235 -14.44 -27.69 -1.74
CA GLY A 235 -13.85 -27.30 -3.02
C GLY A 235 -12.32 -27.38 -3.05
N ILE A 236 -11.68 -28.00 -2.05
CA ILE A 236 -10.23 -28.14 -1.97
C ILE A 236 -9.78 -29.31 -2.86
N ILE A 237 -8.94 -29.02 -3.86
CA ILE A 237 -8.22 -29.99 -4.69
C ILE A 237 -6.82 -30.13 -4.10
N SER A 238 -6.41 -31.36 -3.76
CA SER A 238 -5.09 -31.61 -3.19
C SER A 238 -4.48 -32.93 -3.70
N GLY A 239 -3.15 -33.05 -3.58
CA GLY A 239 -2.42 -34.23 -4.01
C GLY A 239 -1.11 -33.92 -4.71
N LYS A 240 -0.61 -34.84 -5.53
CA LYS A 240 0.68 -34.70 -6.25
C LYS A 240 0.55 -35.19 -7.69
N ILE A 241 1.19 -34.45 -8.62
CA ILE A 241 1.33 -34.87 -10.01
C ILE A 241 2.84 -35.04 -10.29
N LEU A 242 3.25 -36.23 -10.73
CA LEU A 242 4.66 -36.52 -10.96
C LEU A 242 5.14 -36.08 -12.33
N GLN A 243 4.27 -36.11 -13.33
CA GLN A 243 4.63 -35.80 -14.71
C GLN A 243 4.45 -34.32 -15.04
N LYS A 244 5.47 -33.76 -15.66
CA LYS A 244 5.40 -32.41 -16.25
C LYS A 244 4.35 -32.39 -17.38
N GLY A 245 3.53 -31.34 -17.41
CA GLY A 245 2.49 -31.21 -18.44
C GLY A 245 1.49 -30.12 -18.14
N VAL A 246 0.48 -29.99 -19.03
CA VAL A 246 -0.65 -29.08 -18.88
C VAL A 246 -1.92 -29.96 -18.82
N TYR A 247 -2.65 -29.82 -17.76
CA TYR A 247 -3.83 -30.64 -17.46
C TYR A 247 -5.07 -29.76 -17.40
N PRO A 248 -5.92 -29.78 -18.45
CA PRO A 248 -7.18 -29.05 -18.44
C PRO A 248 -8.20 -29.77 -17.55
N VAL A 249 -8.80 -29.04 -16.62
CA VAL A 249 -9.82 -29.51 -15.68
C VAL A 249 -11.06 -28.65 -15.82
N THR A 250 -12.25 -29.23 -15.79
CA THR A 250 -13.51 -28.49 -15.75
C THR A 250 -14.04 -28.47 -14.32
N LEU A 251 -13.96 -27.31 -13.67
CA LEU A 251 -14.50 -27.07 -12.34
C LEU A 251 -16.00 -26.77 -12.43
N THR A 252 -16.74 -27.22 -11.40
CA THR A 252 -18.18 -26.96 -11.27
C THR A 252 -18.51 -26.59 -9.83
N ALA A 253 -19.39 -25.60 -9.65
CA ALA A 253 -20.03 -25.27 -8.38
C ALA A 253 -21.56 -25.27 -8.59
N GLU A 254 -22.30 -25.90 -7.68
CA GLU A 254 -23.76 -26.09 -7.82
C GLU A 254 -24.46 -25.84 -6.48
N ASN A 255 -25.64 -25.21 -6.53
CA ASN A 255 -26.57 -25.07 -5.42
C ASN A 255 -28.03 -25.17 -5.93
N LYS A 256 -29.00 -24.95 -5.05
CA LYS A 256 -30.44 -24.96 -5.40
C LYS A 256 -30.84 -23.92 -6.45
N SER A 257 -30.06 -22.85 -6.62
CA SER A 257 -30.35 -21.72 -7.52
C SER A 257 -29.69 -21.87 -8.90
N GLY A 258 -28.79 -22.86 -9.07
CA GLY A 258 -28.15 -23.10 -10.37
C GLY A 258 -26.78 -23.73 -10.29
N LYS A 259 -26.08 -23.69 -11.43
CA LYS A 259 -24.77 -24.30 -11.64
C LYS A 259 -23.86 -23.35 -12.42
N SER A 260 -22.59 -23.31 -12.04
CA SER A 260 -21.52 -22.62 -12.75
C SER A 260 -20.40 -23.58 -13.10
N SER A 261 -19.76 -23.37 -14.25
CA SER A 261 -18.57 -24.15 -14.66
C SER A 261 -17.48 -23.22 -15.17
N LYS A 262 -16.21 -23.56 -14.85
CA LYS A 262 -15.03 -22.81 -15.28
C LYS A 262 -13.90 -23.78 -15.65
N LYS A 263 -13.16 -23.48 -16.73
CA LYS A 263 -11.94 -24.23 -17.07
C LYS A 263 -10.79 -23.80 -16.20
N LEU A 264 -10.03 -24.76 -15.70
CA LEU A 264 -8.77 -24.59 -14.99
C LEU A 264 -7.66 -25.31 -15.77
N LEU A 265 -6.55 -24.62 -16.02
CA LEU A 265 -5.34 -25.24 -16.56
C LEU A 265 -4.33 -25.46 -15.43
N ILE A 266 -4.12 -26.70 -15.02
CA ILE A 266 -3.07 -27.07 -14.06
C ILE A 266 -1.77 -27.28 -14.87
N LYS A 267 -0.78 -26.42 -14.66
CA LYS A 267 0.52 -26.47 -15.33
C LYS A 267 1.57 -27.03 -14.37
N ILE A 268 2.03 -28.23 -14.63
CA ILE A 268 3.07 -28.89 -13.84
C ILE A 268 4.42 -28.64 -14.50
N GLY A 269 5.29 -27.89 -13.81
CA GLY A 269 6.59 -27.44 -14.34
C GLY A 269 7.40 -26.70 -13.29
N ALA A 270 8.36 -25.91 -13.74
CA ALA A 270 9.24 -25.16 -12.83
C ALA A 270 8.63 -23.85 -12.30
N THR A 271 7.51 -23.40 -12.88
CA THR A 271 6.94 -22.09 -12.55
C THR A 271 5.68 -22.27 -11.71
N ILE A 272 5.68 -21.62 -10.55
CA ILE A 272 4.55 -21.53 -9.62
C ILE A 272 4.03 -20.09 -9.58
N GLY A 273 2.91 -19.83 -8.89
CA GLY A 273 2.36 -18.48 -8.76
C GLY A 273 1.97 -17.87 -10.10
N LEU A 274 1.29 -18.64 -10.98
CA LEU A 274 0.94 -18.24 -12.36
C LEU A 274 -0.05 -17.07 -12.44
N THR A 275 -0.67 -16.70 -11.33
CA THR A 275 -1.36 -15.42 -11.12
C THR A 275 -0.77 -14.74 -9.87
N PRO A 276 -0.91 -13.41 -9.73
CA PRO A 276 -0.43 -12.72 -8.55
C PRO A 276 -1.04 -13.29 -7.26
N PRO A 277 -0.28 -13.42 -6.16
CA PRO A 277 -0.84 -13.84 -4.88
C PRO A 277 -1.84 -12.81 -4.35
N ILE A 278 -2.95 -13.29 -3.81
CA ILE A 278 -3.94 -12.45 -3.13
C ILE A 278 -4.18 -12.99 -1.72
N GLY A 279 -4.08 -12.10 -0.72
CA GLY A 279 -4.13 -12.49 0.68
C GLY A 279 -4.00 -11.33 1.66
N TRP A 280 -3.49 -11.61 2.84
CA TRP A 280 -3.33 -10.68 3.95
C TRP A 280 -1.91 -10.77 4.52
N ASN A 281 -1.41 -9.67 5.08
CA ASN A 281 -0.18 -9.62 5.85
C ASN A 281 -0.39 -8.82 7.14
N GLY A 282 0.12 -9.34 8.25
CA GLY A 282 -0.11 -8.82 9.60
C GLY A 282 0.62 -7.53 9.97
N TRP A 283 1.58 -7.03 9.16
CA TRP A 283 2.43 -5.92 9.58
C TRP A 283 1.67 -4.60 9.79
N ASN A 284 0.92 -4.18 8.80
CA ASN A 284 0.13 -2.94 8.90
C ASN A 284 -1.17 -3.09 9.70
N SER A 285 -1.45 -4.30 10.21
CA SER A 285 -2.55 -4.57 11.15
C SER A 285 -2.08 -4.51 12.60
N TRP A 286 -1.03 -5.26 12.92
CA TRP A 286 -0.61 -5.55 14.29
C TRP A 286 0.85 -5.21 14.56
N ALA A 287 1.66 -4.96 13.52
CA ALA A 287 3.10 -4.72 13.65
C ALA A 287 3.76 -5.76 14.59
N LYS A 288 4.53 -5.29 15.58
CA LYS A 288 5.21 -6.16 16.55
C LYS A 288 4.28 -6.91 17.52
N ASN A 289 3.00 -6.56 17.54
CA ASN A 289 2.00 -7.18 18.41
C ASN A 289 1.29 -8.39 17.81
N ILE A 290 1.74 -8.86 16.63
CA ILE A 290 1.23 -10.08 16.01
C ILE A 290 1.53 -11.29 16.89
N ASP A 291 0.60 -12.23 16.97
CA ASP A 291 0.70 -13.51 17.69
C ASP A 291 -0.16 -14.57 17.00
N ARG A 292 -0.09 -15.82 17.49
CA ARG A 292 -0.83 -16.95 16.97
C ARG A 292 -2.35 -16.72 16.94
N GLU A 293 -2.91 -16.14 18.00
CA GLU A 293 -4.35 -15.90 18.15
C GLU A 293 -4.86 -14.91 17.09
N LYS A 294 -4.12 -13.85 16.82
CA LYS A 294 -4.46 -12.86 15.79
C LYS A 294 -4.36 -13.45 14.38
N VAL A 295 -3.38 -14.31 14.12
CA VAL A 295 -3.26 -15.00 12.83
C VAL A 295 -4.45 -15.92 12.59
N ILE A 296 -4.86 -16.71 13.60
CA ILE A 296 -6.05 -17.56 13.53
C ILE A 296 -7.31 -16.70 13.34
N ALA A 297 -7.47 -15.62 14.12
CA ALA A 297 -8.62 -14.73 14.01
C ALA A 297 -8.72 -14.11 12.60
N SER A 298 -7.60 -13.73 11.99
CA SER A 298 -7.59 -13.21 10.60
C SER A 298 -7.93 -14.28 9.58
N ALA A 299 -7.49 -15.55 9.77
CA ALA A 299 -7.87 -16.68 8.92
C ALA A 299 -9.37 -16.98 9.03
N ASP A 300 -9.91 -17.02 10.24
CA ASP A 300 -11.34 -17.23 10.49
C ASP A 300 -12.17 -16.08 9.89
N ALA A 301 -11.72 -14.82 10.05
CA ALA A 301 -12.36 -13.67 9.47
C ALA A 301 -12.36 -13.71 7.94
N MET A 302 -11.27 -14.14 7.29
CA MET A 302 -11.21 -14.31 5.83
C MET A 302 -12.31 -15.24 5.32
N VAL A 303 -12.60 -16.32 6.04
CA VAL A 303 -13.68 -17.24 5.69
C VAL A 303 -15.05 -16.67 6.07
N LYS A 304 -15.19 -16.13 7.28
CA LYS A 304 -16.45 -15.59 7.81
C LYS A 304 -16.97 -14.39 7.00
N MET A 305 -16.06 -13.50 6.57
CA MET A 305 -16.39 -12.35 5.74
C MET A 305 -16.56 -12.73 4.25
N GLY A 306 -16.32 -14.00 3.89
CA GLY A 306 -16.49 -14.51 2.53
C GLY A 306 -15.37 -14.16 1.57
N LEU A 307 -14.27 -13.55 2.00
CA LEU A 307 -13.14 -13.19 1.13
C LEU A 307 -12.59 -14.40 0.37
N ASN A 308 -12.51 -15.55 1.00
CA ASN A 308 -12.07 -16.81 0.36
C ASN A 308 -12.96 -17.23 -0.83
N GLN A 309 -14.23 -16.80 -0.88
CA GLN A 309 -15.15 -17.06 -1.99
C GLN A 309 -14.83 -16.20 -3.22
N HIS A 310 -14.06 -15.13 -3.06
CA HIS A 310 -13.55 -14.24 -4.09
C HIS A 310 -12.10 -14.55 -4.47
N GLY A 311 -11.48 -15.60 -3.89
CA GLY A 311 -10.14 -16.08 -4.23
C GLY A 311 -9.02 -15.65 -3.26
N TRP A 312 -9.32 -14.85 -2.24
CA TRP A 312 -8.34 -14.50 -1.21
C TRP A 312 -7.90 -15.75 -0.46
N SER A 313 -6.60 -16.00 -0.37
CA SER A 313 -6.10 -17.29 0.10
C SER A 313 -4.88 -17.26 1.01
N TYR A 314 -4.01 -16.26 0.92
CA TYR A 314 -2.81 -16.22 1.75
C TYR A 314 -3.05 -15.50 3.07
N ILE A 315 -2.56 -16.10 4.18
CA ILE A 315 -2.45 -15.52 5.51
C ILE A 315 -0.96 -15.43 5.81
N ASN A 316 -0.38 -14.22 5.81
CA ASN A 316 1.05 -14.04 5.96
C ASN A 316 1.40 -13.42 7.32
N ILE A 317 2.26 -14.11 8.06
CA ILE A 317 2.91 -13.60 9.27
C ILE A 317 4.12 -12.79 8.82
N ASP A 318 4.20 -11.54 9.27
CA ASP A 318 5.36 -10.68 9.05
C ASP A 318 6.44 -10.90 10.12
N ASP A 319 7.42 -10.02 10.24
CA ASP A 319 8.50 -10.03 11.24
C ASP A 319 7.97 -10.27 12.67
N THR A 320 8.81 -10.82 13.54
CA THR A 320 8.57 -11.07 14.97
C THR A 320 8.07 -12.46 15.37
N TRP A 321 8.03 -13.42 14.46
CA TRP A 321 7.71 -14.82 14.80
C TRP A 321 8.97 -15.63 15.16
N GLU A 322 10.13 -15.18 14.74
CA GLU A 322 11.38 -15.90 14.79
C GLU A 322 11.90 -16.06 16.23
N GLY A 323 12.26 -17.27 16.59
CA GLY A 323 12.93 -17.64 17.82
C GLY A 323 14.38 -18.09 17.60
N GLN A 324 14.89 -18.92 18.48
CA GLN A 324 16.23 -19.50 18.35
C GLN A 324 16.26 -20.61 17.31
N ARG A 325 17.42 -20.86 16.72
CA ARG A 325 17.62 -22.01 15.83
C ARG A 325 17.62 -23.31 16.60
N GLY A 326 17.10 -24.34 15.97
CA GLY A 326 17.01 -25.66 16.59
C GLY A 326 16.26 -26.65 15.72
N GLY A 327 15.71 -27.68 16.39
CA GLY A 327 14.97 -28.74 15.73
C GLY A 327 15.83 -29.64 14.85
N LYS A 328 15.17 -30.42 14.00
CA LYS A 328 15.78 -31.44 13.12
C LYS A 328 16.82 -30.85 12.14
N PHE A 329 16.58 -29.64 11.65
CA PHE A 329 17.40 -29.01 10.64
C PHE A 329 18.33 -27.92 11.19
N ASN A 330 18.33 -27.62 12.48
CA ASN A 330 18.97 -26.44 13.06
C ASN A 330 18.45 -25.13 12.39
N ALA A 331 17.18 -25.11 12.05
CA ALA A 331 16.49 -23.99 11.42
C ALA A 331 15.90 -23.03 12.46
N LEU A 332 15.49 -21.84 12.00
CA LEU A 332 14.68 -20.92 12.80
C LEU A 332 13.45 -21.65 13.36
N GLN A 333 13.20 -21.48 14.66
CA GLN A 333 12.01 -22.01 15.32
C GLN A 333 11.07 -20.85 15.71
N PRO A 334 9.76 -21.06 15.84
CA PRO A 334 8.87 -20.03 16.32
C PRO A 334 9.19 -19.64 17.77
N ASN A 335 8.99 -18.39 18.13
CA ASN A 335 9.12 -17.92 19.52
C ASN A 335 7.83 -18.18 20.33
N GLU A 336 7.82 -17.71 21.58
CA GLU A 336 6.73 -17.94 22.54
C GLU A 336 5.38 -17.35 22.12
N LYS A 337 5.33 -16.39 21.19
CA LYS A 337 4.09 -15.82 20.65
C LYS A 337 3.39 -16.77 19.69
N PHE A 338 4.09 -17.78 19.19
CA PHE A 338 3.60 -18.73 18.20
C PHE A 338 3.74 -20.17 18.66
N PRO A 339 3.12 -20.57 19.78
CA PRO A 339 3.13 -21.95 20.22
C PRO A 339 2.36 -22.83 19.23
N LYS A 340 2.72 -24.13 19.15
CA LYS A 340 2.05 -25.10 18.29
C LYS A 340 1.97 -24.64 16.82
N PHE A 341 3.08 -24.17 16.27
CA PHE A 341 3.16 -23.51 14.97
C PHE A 341 2.65 -24.39 13.82
N LYS A 342 3.07 -25.66 13.81
CA LYS A 342 2.59 -26.63 12.79
C LYS A 342 1.08 -26.85 12.86
N GLU A 343 0.51 -26.97 14.07
CA GLU A 343 -0.94 -27.14 14.24
C GLU A 343 -1.72 -25.91 13.71
N MET A 344 -1.17 -24.70 13.89
CA MET A 344 -1.77 -23.48 13.33
C MET A 344 -1.74 -23.50 11.80
N ILE A 345 -0.65 -23.94 11.17
CA ILE A 345 -0.55 -24.07 9.71
C ILE A 345 -1.57 -25.08 9.20
N ASP A 346 -1.66 -26.25 9.84
CA ASP A 346 -2.61 -27.30 9.46
C ASP A 346 -4.07 -26.83 9.57
N TYR A 347 -4.37 -26.03 10.61
CA TYR A 347 -5.68 -25.43 10.76
C TYR A 347 -5.99 -24.46 9.60
N ILE A 348 -5.07 -23.57 9.25
CA ILE A 348 -5.24 -22.62 8.14
C ILE A 348 -5.42 -23.37 6.82
N HIS A 349 -4.66 -24.45 6.58
CA HIS A 349 -4.83 -25.31 5.41
C HIS A 349 -6.20 -26.01 5.39
N SER A 350 -6.74 -26.41 6.55
CA SER A 350 -8.07 -27.03 6.64
C SER A 350 -9.19 -26.07 6.23
N LEU A 351 -8.98 -24.74 6.32
CA LEU A 351 -9.88 -23.71 5.81
C LEU A 351 -9.75 -23.49 4.29
N GLY A 352 -8.86 -24.21 3.61
CA GLY A 352 -8.53 -24.00 2.19
C GLY A 352 -7.67 -22.78 1.92
N LEU A 353 -7.06 -22.22 2.96
CA LEU A 353 -6.15 -21.08 2.91
C LEU A 353 -4.68 -21.55 2.88
N LYS A 354 -3.76 -20.63 2.72
CA LYS A 354 -2.31 -20.81 2.67
C LYS A 354 -1.62 -19.98 3.70
N LEU A 355 -0.50 -20.46 4.27
CA LEU A 355 0.28 -19.68 5.23
C LEU A 355 1.60 -19.21 4.64
N GLY A 356 1.90 -17.92 4.84
CA GLY A 356 3.21 -17.35 4.57
C GLY A 356 3.90 -16.86 5.84
N ILE A 357 5.22 -16.75 5.77
CA ILE A 357 6.07 -16.22 6.84
C ILE A 357 7.07 -15.22 6.29
N TYR A 358 7.73 -14.52 7.20
CA TYR A 358 8.79 -13.55 6.96
C TYR A 358 10.17 -14.16 7.25
N SER A 359 11.20 -13.68 6.56
CA SER A 359 12.61 -13.87 6.94
C SER A 359 13.49 -12.78 6.33
N THR A 360 14.79 -12.83 6.61
CA THR A 360 15.79 -11.87 6.12
C THR A 360 17.15 -12.57 5.98
N PRO A 361 18.03 -12.16 5.05
CA PRO A 361 19.39 -12.73 4.95
C PRO A 361 20.33 -12.33 6.10
N TRP A 362 19.99 -11.27 6.82
CA TRP A 362 20.83 -10.67 7.84
C TRP A 362 20.88 -11.52 9.11
N ILE A 363 21.78 -11.19 10.07
CA ILE A 363 21.83 -11.87 11.36
C ILE A 363 20.63 -11.55 12.25
N SER A 364 19.91 -10.45 11.95
CA SER A 364 18.73 -10.02 12.69
C SER A 364 17.67 -9.53 11.72
N THR A 365 16.39 -9.71 12.08
CA THR A 365 15.28 -9.03 11.43
C THR A 365 15.26 -7.55 11.83
N TYR A 366 14.43 -6.73 11.13
CA TYR A 366 14.23 -5.32 11.48
C TYR A 366 13.67 -5.14 12.89
N ALA A 367 12.77 -6.02 13.31
CA ALA A 367 12.18 -5.97 14.66
C ALA A 367 13.11 -6.46 15.78
N GLY A 368 14.27 -7.05 15.42
CA GLY A 368 15.27 -7.50 16.41
C GLY A 368 15.18 -8.98 16.75
N PHE A 369 14.69 -9.82 15.83
CA PHE A 369 14.64 -11.29 15.96
C PHE A 369 15.73 -11.95 15.11
N ALA A 370 15.92 -13.27 15.24
CA ALA A 370 16.97 -13.98 14.52
C ALA A 370 16.68 -14.04 13.00
N GLY A 371 17.71 -13.85 12.18
CA GLY A 371 17.63 -13.95 10.72
C GLY A 371 18.25 -15.24 10.17
N ALA A 372 18.35 -15.33 8.83
CA ALA A 372 18.82 -16.52 8.12
C ALA A 372 20.36 -16.68 8.14
N SER A 373 21.11 -15.80 8.78
CA SER A 373 22.55 -15.92 8.97
C SER A 373 22.99 -15.65 10.41
N SER A 374 24.21 -16.05 10.77
CA SER A 374 24.79 -15.80 12.09
C SER A 374 26.31 -15.69 12.01
N ASP A 375 26.93 -14.97 12.93
CA ASP A 375 28.39 -14.99 13.11
C ASP A 375 28.86 -16.21 13.90
N PHE A 376 27.94 -17.01 14.44
CA PHE A 376 28.21 -18.22 15.19
C PHE A 376 27.87 -19.46 14.35
N GLU A 377 28.75 -20.48 14.41
CA GLU A 377 28.66 -21.69 13.57
C GLU A 377 27.33 -22.46 13.77
N LYS A 378 26.81 -22.49 14.97
CA LYS A 378 25.52 -23.14 15.28
C LYS A 378 24.31 -22.20 15.17
N GLY A 379 24.52 -20.98 14.69
CA GLY A 379 23.43 -20.01 14.47
C GLY A 379 22.86 -19.37 15.74
N GLN A 380 23.66 -19.31 16.82
CA GLN A 380 23.22 -18.66 18.06
C GLN A 380 22.84 -17.19 17.83
N TYR A 381 21.86 -16.72 18.59
CA TYR A 381 21.37 -15.35 18.58
C TYR A 381 21.42 -14.76 20.01
N PRO A 382 22.63 -14.36 20.49
CA PRO A 382 22.82 -13.85 21.85
C PRO A 382 22.32 -12.41 22.01
N ASP A 383 22.19 -11.96 23.27
CA ASP A 383 21.74 -10.61 23.62
C ASP A 383 22.63 -9.51 23.02
N SER A 384 23.92 -9.78 22.81
CA SER A 384 24.82 -8.84 22.11
C SER A 384 24.36 -8.49 20.69
N ILE A 385 23.72 -9.44 19.98
CA ILE A 385 23.11 -9.19 18.68
C ILE A 385 21.76 -8.50 18.85
N LYS A 386 20.90 -8.96 19.77
CA LYS A 386 19.59 -8.34 20.03
C LYS A 386 19.71 -6.85 20.35
N ASN A 387 20.76 -6.45 21.05
CA ASN A 387 21.01 -5.05 21.44
C ASN A 387 21.72 -4.23 20.34
N ASN A 388 22.16 -4.85 19.24
CA ASN A 388 22.81 -4.17 18.14
C ASN A 388 21.77 -3.62 17.15
N LYS A 389 21.47 -2.32 17.24
CA LYS A 389 20.52 -1.61 16.34
C LYS A 389 20.84 -1.66 14.84
N ARG A 390 22.00 -2.21 14.44
CA ARG A 390 22.42 -2.36 13.04
C ARG A 390 22.53 -3.82 12.60
N ALA A 391 22.19 -4.77 13.44
CA ALA A 391 22.29 -6.20 13.16
C ALA A 391 21.49 -6.61 11.91
N TYR A 392 20.36 -5.96 11.65
CA TYR A 392 19.51 -6.16 10.45
C TYR A 392 20.15 -5.67 9.12
N ARG A 393 21.42 -5.27 9.15
CA ARG A 393 22.23 -4.88 7.96
C ARG A 393 23.54 -5.63 7.90
N HIS A 394 23.75 -6.57 8.80
CA HIS A 394 24.96 -7.38 8.87
C HIS A 394 24.67 -8.79 8.40
N LEU A 395 25.37 -9.22 7.35
CA LEU A 395 25.33 -10.58 6.83
C LEU A 395 26.31 -11.43 7.62
N GLY A 396 25.81 -12.35 8.43
CA GLY A 396 26.61 -13.21 9.29
C GLY A 396 27.57 -14.12 8.51
N LYS A 397 28.57 -14.68 9.17
CA LYS A 397 29.58 -15.59 8.60
C LYS A 397 28.96 -16.91 8.12
N TYR A 398 28.02 -17.46 8.86
CA TYR A 398 27.34 -18.73 8.57
C TYR A 398 25.94 -18.48 8.02
N ARG A 399 25.53 -19.30 7.08
CA ARG A 399 24.30 -19.19 6.29
C ARG A 399 23.41 -20.40 6.55
N PHE A 400 22.10 -20.18 6.68
CA PHE A 400 21.14 -21.20 7.06
C PHE A 400 19.91 -21.25 6.14
N GLU A 401 20.00 -20.68 4.93
CA GLU A 401 18.89 -20.65 3.98
C GLU A 401 18.36 -22.04 3.64
N LYS A 402 19.27 -23.05 3.52
CA LYS A 402 18.90 -24.43 3.25
C LYS A 402 18.16 -25.08 4.40
N GLU A 403 18.65 -24.92 5.61
CA GLU A 403 18.08 -25.44 6.84
C GLU A 403 16.68 -24.86 7.08
N ASP A 404 16.56 -23.54 6.89
CA ASP A 404 15.30 -22.81 7.03
C ASP A 404 14.28 -23.24 5.97
N ALA A 405 14.68 -23.38 4.70
CA ALA A 405 13.81 -23.83 3.62
C ALA A 405 13.28 -25.26 3.84
N LEU A 406 14.12 -26.18 4.34
CA LEU A 406 13.71 -27.53 4.69
C LEU A 406 12.67 -27.53 5.83
N GLN A 407 12.88 -26.70 6.85
CA GLN A 407 11.94 -26.58 7.96
C GLN A 407 10.62 -25.94 7.52
N MET A 408 10.65 -24.91 6.66
CA MET A 408 9.47 -24.29 6.07
C MET A 408 8.65 -25.34 5.26
N ALA A 409 9.32 -26.15 4.48
CA ALA A 409 8.68 -27.21 3.71
C ALA A 409 8.04 -28.27 4.61
N GLU A 410 8.71 -28.69 5.70
CA GLU A 410 8.16 -29.67 6.66
C GLU A 410 6.96 -29.11 7.42
N TRP A 411 6.95 -27.82 7.75
CA TRP A 411 5.78 -27.17 8.37
C TRP A 411 4.61 -27.00 7.40
N GLY A 412 4.88 -26.91 6.09
CA GLY A 412 3.87 -26.65 5.09
C GLY A 412 3.70 -25.17 4.77
N VAL A 413 4.72 -24.35 4.91
CA VAL A 413 4.71 -22.93 4.51
C VAL A 413 4.53 -22.80 3.00
N ASP A 414 3.72 -21.82 2.54
CA ASP A 414 3.36 -21.62 1.13
C ASP A 414 3.92 -20.34 0.53
N TYR A 415 4.40 -19.41 1.38
CA TYR A 415 4.88 -18.10 0.98
C TYR A 415 6.00 -17.63 1.90
N LEU A 416 7.06 -17.05 1.33
CA LEU A 416 8.14 -16.42 2.08
C LEU A 416 8.30 -14.97 1.64
N LYS A 417 8.08 -14.02 2.57
CA LYS A 417 8.52 -12.63 2.45
C LYS A 417 9.97 -12.53 2.92
N TYR A 418 10.90 -12.16 2.03
CA TYR A 418 12.33 -12.02 2.32
C TYR A 418 12.70 -10.56 2.21
N ASP A 419 13.14 -9.94 3.32
CA ASP A 419 13.06 -8.48 3.50
C ASP A 419 14.40 -7.81 3.85
N TRP A 420 14.44 -6.50 3.74
CA TRP A 420 15.51 -5.56 4.07
C TRP A 420 16.69 -5.53 3.08
N ARG A 421 16.54 -4.76 1.97
CA ARG A 421 17.62 -4.44 1.02
C ARG A 421 18.45 -5.67 0.66
N ILE A 422 17.79 -6.70 0.20
CA ILE A 422 18.36 -7.98 -0.12
C ILE A 422 19.30 -7.81 -1.32
N ASP A 423 20.54 -8.26 -1.18
CA ASP A 423 21.44 -8.38 -2.31
C ASP A 423 21.09 -9.60 -3.17
N LEU A 424 21.51 -9.55 -4.45
CA LEU A 424 21.18 -10.59 -5.41
C LEU A 424 21.69 -11.98 -4.98
N ASN A 425 22.92 -12.06 -4.44
CA ASN A 425 23.50 -13.33 -4.01
C ASN A 425 22.72 -13.96 -2.87
N SER A 426 22.20 -13.15 -1.93
CA SER A 426 21.34 -13.64 -0.85
C SER A 426 19.98 -14.11 -1.35
N ALA A 427 19.41 -13.40 -2.33
CA ALA A 427 18.17 -13.82 -2.98
C ALA A 427 18.35 -15.13 -3.75
N GLU A 428 19.44 -15.29 -4.49
CA GLU A 428 19.77 -16.53 -5.22
C GLU A 428 19.91 -17.72 -4.28
N ARG A 429 20.65 -17.59 -3.18
CA ARG A 429 20.81 -18.69 -2.19
C ARG A 429 19.50 -19.14 -1.61
N MET A 430 18.63 -18.20 -1.21
CA MET A 430 17.31 -18.56 -0.68
C MET A 430 16.42 -19.17 -1.77
N SER A 431 16.39 -18.60 -2.97
CA SER A 431 15.64 -19.16 -4.11
C SER A 431 16.01 -20.61 -4.39
N GLU A 432 17.32 -20.92 -4.47
CA GLU A 432 17.81 -22.29 -4.65
C GLU A 432 17.42 -23.21 -3.48
N ALA A 433 17.49 -22.72 -2.26
CA ALA A 433 17.10 -23.50 -1.07
C ALA A 433 15.63 -23.86 -1.11
N LEU A 434 14.75 -22.89 -1.44
CA LEU A 434 13.32 -23.11 -1.57
C LEU A 434 13.00 -24.10 -2.70
N GLN A 435 13.60 -23.97 -3.88
CA GLN A 435 13.38 -24.90 -5.00
C GLN A 435 13.78 -26.34 -4.67
N LYS A 436 14.80 -26.51 -3.81
CA LYS A 436 15.30 -27.84 -3.38
C LYS A 436 14.60 -28.38 -2.11
N SER A 437 13.68 -27.63 -1.51
CA SER A 437 13.02 -28.00 -0.25
C SER A 437 11.99 -29.13 -0.37
N GLY A 438 11.50 -29.41 -1.61
CA GLY A 438 10.45 -30.40 -1.86
C GLY A 438 9.03 -29.86 -1.68
N ARG A 439 8.86 -28.54 -1.58
CA ARG A 439 7.57 -27.86 -1.50
C ARG A 439 7.57 -26.59 -2.37
N ASP A 440 6.43 -26.30 -2.93
CA ASP A 440 6.20 -25.04 -3.66
C ASP A 440 5.96 -23.91 -2.65
N ILE A 441 6.93 -23.04 -2.49
CA ILE A 441 6.89 -21.86 -1.62
C ILE A 441 7.06 -20.63 -2.50
N LEU A 442 6.06 -19.75 -2.55
CA LEU A 442 6.12 -18.52 -3.30
C LEU A 442 7.14 -17.58 -2.65
N PHE A 443 8.13 -17.14 -3.41
CA PHE A 443 9.24 -16.32 -2.92
C PHE A 443 9.03 -14.86 -3.28
N SER A 444 8.85 -13.98 -2.29
CA SER A 444 8.62 -12.55 -2.44
C SER A 444 9.75 -11.75 -1.79
N LEU A 445 10.37 -10.89 -2.58
CA LEU A 445 11.40 -9.95 -2.12
C LEU A 445 10.76 -8.62 -1.73
N SER A 446 10.99 -8.19 -0.50
CA SER A 446 10.51 -6.90 0.00
C SER A 446 11.68 -5.95 0.13
N ASN A 447 11.66 -4.79 -0.50
CA ASN A 447 12.63 -3.72 -0.27
C ASN A 447 13.13 -2.97 -1.49
N SER A 448 12.33 -2.12 -2.11
CA SER A 448 12.79 -1.14 -3.13
C SER A 448 13.88 -1.71 -4.03
N ALA A 449 13.55 -2.78 -4.79
CA ALA A 449 14.54 -3.51 -5.59
C ALA A 449 15.24 -2.57 -6.58
N PRO A 450 16.58 -2.55 -6.66
CA PRO A 450 17.30 -1.76 -7.65
C PRO A 450 16.85 -2.10 -9.06
N PHE A 451 16.44 -1.11 -9.84
CA PHE A 451 15.87 -1.30 -11.18
C PHE A 451 16.88 -1.87 -12.18
N GLU A 452 18.17 -1.56 -12.04
CA GLU A 452 19.25 -2.09 -12.86
C GLU A 452 19.33 -3.62 -12.85
N ASN A 453 18.83 -4.26 -11.77
CA ASN A 453 18.80 -5.72 -11.62
C ASN A 453 17.42 -6.33 -11.91
N ALA A 454 16.52 -5.62 -12.60
CA ALA A 454 15.14 -6.06 -12.80
C ALA A 454 14.99 -7.46 -13.42
N LYS A 455 15.87 -7.83 -14.37
CA LYS A 455 15.91 -9.17 -14.98
C LYS A 455 16.29 -10.26 -13.96
N ASP A 456 17.20 -9.95 -13.05
CA ASP A 456 17.64 -10.89 -12.03
C ASP A 456 16.59 -11.08 -10.97
N TRP A 457 15.91 -10.01 -10.54
CA TRP A 457 14.77 -10.14 -9.62
C TRP A 457 13.68 -11.03 -10.19
N ALA A 458 13.32 -10.84 -11.47
CA ALA A 458 12.34 -11.68 -12.18
C ALA A 458 12.82 -13.14 -12.33
N ARG A 459 14.12 -13.41 -12.35
CA ARG A 459 14.69 -14.76 -12.44
C ARG A 459 14.67 -15.50 -11.11
N VAL A 460 14.96 -14.81 -10.01
CA VAL A 460 15.20 -15.43 -8.70
C VAL A 460 13.96 -15.48 -7.80
N SER A 461 12.91 -14.70 -8.08
CA SER A 461 11.75 -14.59 -7.20
C SER A 461 10.40 -14.61 -7.94
N ASN A 462 9.33 -14.83 -7.21
CA ASN A 462 7.97 -14.78 -7.73
C ASN A 462 7.36 -13.37 -7.60
N ALA A 463 7.86 -12.53 -6.69
CA ALA A 463 7.49 -11.14 -6.58
C ALA A 463 8.66 -10.32 -6.03
N TRP A 464 8.72 -9.03 -6.37
CA TRP A 464 9.73 -8.11 -5.84
C TRP A 464 9.16 -6.70 -5.71
N ARG A 465 9.47 -6.04 -4.61
CA ARG A 465 9.05 -4.68 -4.29
C ARG A 465 9.72 -3.68 -5.22
N THR A 466 8.90 -2.90 -5.93
CA THR A 466 9.36 -1.91 -6.91
C THR A 466 9.63 -0.53 -6.33
N GLY A 467 9.21 -0.28 -5.09
CA GLY A 467 9.31 1.00 -4.41
C GLY A 467 9.43 0.90 -2.89
N PRO A 468 9.45 2.05 -2.19
CA PRO A 468 9.48 2.12 -0.73
C PRO A 468 8.19 1.57 -0.11
N ASP A 469 8.19 1.43 1.23
CA ASP A 469 6.99 1.04 1.96
C ASP A 469 5.86 2.03 1.73
N ILE A 470 4.71 1.49 1.30
CA ILE A 470 3.52 2.30 1.05
C ILE A 470 2.91 2.77 2.38
N ARG A 471 2.38 4.00 2.35
CA ARG A 471 1.63 4.58 3.46
C ARG A 471 0.26 5.03 2.98
N ASP A 472 -0.64 5.26 3.92
CA ASP A 472 -2.02 5.65 3.67
C ASP A 472 -2.17 7.13 3.26
N SER A 473 -1.47 7.51 2.19
CA SER A 473 -1.60 8.83 1.58
C SER A 473 -1.56 8.74 0.06
N TRP A 474 -2.25 9.66 -0.60
CA TRP A 474 -2.29 9.71 -2.05
C TRP A 474 -0.89 9.83 -2.68
N LEU A 475 -0.03 10.66 -2.10
CA LEU A 475 1.34 10.81 -2.63
C LEU A 475 2.14 9.52 -2.50
N SER A 476 2.02 8.77 -1.39
CA SER A 476 2.67 7.47 -1.25
C SER A 476 2.16 6.47 -2.27
N LEU A 477 0.83 6.40 -2.47
CA LEU A 477 0.23 5.58 -3.51
C LEU A 477 0.71 5.98 -4.91
N TYR A 478 0.78 7.29 -5.18
CA TYR A 478 1.26 7.79 -6.47
C TYR A 478 2.70 7.35 -6.75
N ILE A 479 3.59 7.54 -5.80
CA ILE A 479 5.01 7.15 -5.92
C ILE A 479 5.15 5.63 -6.06
N SER A 480 4.41 4.85 -5.28
CA SER A 480 4.56 3.39 -5.25
C SER A 480 3.95 2.69 -6.47
N ALA A 481 2.90 3.25 -7.09
CA ALA A 481 2.15 2.55 -8.12
C ALA A 481 2.01 3.32 -9.45
N PHE A 482 1.80 4.64 -9.46
CA PHE A 482 1.62 5.40 -10.70
C PHE A 482 2.92 5.67 -11.47
N THR A 483 4.10 5.42 -10.86
CA THR A 483 5.42 5.67 -11.47
C THR A 483 6.14 4.39 -11.91
N ILE A 484 5.52 3.21 -11.75
CA ILE A 484 6.20 1.92 -11.96
C ILE A 484 6.04 1.32 -13.35
N ASP A 485 5.52 2.05 -14.34
CA ASP A 485 5.34 1.54 -15.72
C ASP A 485 6.62 0.94 -16.31
N LYS A 486 7.79 1.50 -15.99
CA LYS A 486 9.10 0.97 -16.41
C LYS A 486 9.35 -0.49 -16.01
N TRP A 487 8.69 -0.98 -14.93
CA TRP A 487 8.82 -2.35 -14.45
C TRP A 487 7.96 -3.36 -15.21
N ALA A 488 6.94 -2.89 -15.95
CA ALA A 488 5.97 -3.74 -16.63
C ALA A 488 6.60 -4.81 -17.55
N PRO A 489 7.72 -4.57 -18.29
CA PRO A 489 8.33 -5.59 -19.15
C PRO A 489 8.92 -6.80 -18.40
N PHE A 490 9.09 -6.72 -17.10
CA PHE A 490 9.69 -7.79 -16.29
C PHE A 490 8.65 -8.68 -15.60
N ALA A 491 7.39 -8.23 -15.53
CA ALA A 491 6.30 -9.05 -14.99
C ALA A 491 5.77 -10.03 -16.05
N GLN A 492 5.51 -11.25 -15.59
CA GLN A 492 4.94 -12.33 -16.40
C GLN A 492 4.37 -13.42 -15.45
N PRO A 493 3.60 -14.41 -15.95
CA PRO A 493 3.11 -15.48 -15.10
C PRO A 493 4.20 -16.14 -14.27
N GLY A 494 4.03 -16.11 -12.94
CA GLY A 494 5.00 -16.60 -11.96
C GLY A 494 5.97 -15.54 -11.42
N HIS A 495 5.98 -14.34 -11.96
CA HIS A 495 6.94 -13.27 -11.63
C HIS A 495 6.24 -11.90 -11.67
N TRP A 496 6.11 -11.22 -10.51
CA TRP A 496 5.23 -10.07 -10.34
C TRP A 496 5.92 -8.85 -9.76
N ASN A 497 5.67 -7.69 -10.35
CA ASN A 497 6.01 -6.40 -9.74
C ASN A 497 5.11 -6.15 -8.54
N ASP A 498 5.70 -5.82 -7.40
CA ASP A 498 4.98 -5.60 -6.15
C ASP A 498 5.09 -4.12 -5.72
N PRO A 499 4.03 -3.32 -5.84
CA PRO A 499 4.00 -1.94 -5.35
C PRO A 499 3.74 -1.83 -3.85
N ASP A 500 3.60 -2.92 -3.12
CA ASP A 500 3.31 -3.10 -1.70
C ASP A 500 1.84 -3.47 -1.39
N MET A 501 1.48 -3.40 -0.11
CA MET A 501 0.20 -3.84 0.42
C MET A 501 -0.95 -2.88 0.07
N LEU A 502 -2.18 -3.40 0.14
CA LEU A 502 -3.40 -2.59 0.08
C LEU A 502 -3.62 -1.88 1.42
N ILE A 503 -3.55 -0.56 1.41
CA ILE A 503 -3.70 0.30 2.60
C ILE A 503 -5.14 0.80 2.70
N LEU A 504 -6.04 -0.10 3.08
CA LEU A 504 -7.49 0.09 3.18
C LEU A 504 -7.95 -0.09 4.63
N GLY A 505 -9.16 0.34 4.96
CA GLY A 505 -9.74 0.13 6.29
C GLY A 505 -8.93 0.76 7.41
N ASN A 506 -8.61 0.01 8.47
CA ASN A 506 -7.77 0.46 9.59
C ASN A 506 -6.33 -0.01 9.39
N VAL A 507 -5.34 0.86 9.58
CA VAL A 507 -3.91 0.56 9.36
C VAL A 507 -3.01 1.15 10.44
N THR A 508 -1.81 0.58 10.61
CA THR A 508 -0.79 1.06 11.58
C THR A 508 0.39 1.75 10.90
N THR A 509 0.21 2.37 9.73
CA THR A 509 1.31 2.96 8.96
C THR A 509 2.10 4.01 9.75
N GLY A 510 3.09 3.55 10.52
CA GLY A 510 3.98 4.39 11.35
C GLY A 510 3.36 4.97 12.63
N THR A 511 2.13 4.59 12.99
CA THR A 511 1.38 5.05 14.17
C THR A 511 0.58 3.91 14.79
N ASP A 512 -0.23 4.20 15.80
CA ASP A 512 -1.26 3.27 16.29
C ASP A 512 -2.33 3.02 15.23
N LEU A 513 -3.10 1.94 15.39
CA LEU A 513 -4.16 1.56 14.47
C LEU A 513 -5.18 2.70 14.31
N HIS A 514 -5.42 3.12 13.09
CA HIS A 514 -6.31 4.23 12.73
C HIS A 514 -6.98 3.97 11.37
N PRO A 515 -8.14 4.58 11.08
CA PRO A 515 -8.71 4.54 9.73
C PRO A 515 -7.73 5.09 8.70
N THR A 516 -7.62 4.44 7.54
CA THR A 516 -6.79 4.95 6.44
C THR A 516 -7.14 6.40 6.11
N ARG A 517 -6.11 7.20 5.84
CA ARG A 517 -6.24 8.60 5.39
C ARG A 517 -6.59 8.72 3.91
N LEU A 518 -6.54 7.61 3.16
CA LEU A 518 -7.02 7.59 1.78
C LEU A 518 -8.53 7.84 1.74
N THR A 519 -8.97 8.74 0.86
CA THR A 519 -10.39 8.94 0.61
C THR A 519 -11.02 7.70 -0.03
N PRO A 520 -12.35 7.55 -0.03
CA PRO A 520 -13.02 6.48 -0.76
C PRO A 520 -12.62 6.39 -2.23
N ASP A 521 -12.54 7.52 -2.95
CA ASP A 521 -12.15 7.53 -4.36
C ASP A 521 -10.66 7.17 -4.57
N GLU A 522 -9.77 7.53 -3.64
CA GLU A 522 -8.37 7.09 -3.61
C GLU A 522 -8.27 5.58 -3.36
N GLN A 523 -9.11 5.03 -2.48
CA GLN A 523 -9.15 3.58 -2.24
C GLN A 523 -9.65 2.81 -3.47
N TYR A 524 -10.66 3.32 -4.19
CA TYR A 524 -11.08 2.77 -5.50
C TYR A 524 -9.91 2.82 -6.51
N SER A 525 -9.19 3.93 -6.57
CA SER A 525 -8.00 4.09 -7.43
C SER A 525 -6.90 3.10 -7.06
N HIS A 526 -6.65 2.90 -5.78
CA HIS A 526 -5.65 1.97 -5.25
C HIS A 526 -5.90 0.54 -5.73
N VAL A 527 -7.10 -0.01 -5.45
CA VAL A 527 -7.44 -1.38 -5.85
C VAL A 527 -7.48 -1.52 -7.37
N SER A 528 -8.00 -0.51 -8.09
CA SER A 528 -8.05 -0.51 -9.55
C SER A 528 -6.67 -0.58 -10.18
N LEU A 529 -5.74 0.27 -9.73
CA LEU A 529 -4.40 0.32 -10.30
C LEU A 529 -3.62 -0.96 -10.00
N PHE A 530 -3.66 -1.46 -8.76
CA PHE A 530 -2.99 -2.72 -8.40
C PHE A 530 -3.54 -3.90 -9.21
N SER A 531 -4.85 -3.91 -9.48
CA SER A 531 -5.47 -4.93 -10.33
C SER A 531 -5.00 -4.83 -11.79
N LEU A 532 -4.94 -3.62 -12.34
CA LEU A 532 -4.41 -3.37 -13.68
C LEU A 532 -2.93 -3.73 -13.80
N LEU A 533 -2.13 -3.47 -12.79
CA LEU A 533 -0.71 -3.78 -12.74
C LEU A 533 -0.42 -5.29 -12.60
N ALA A 534 -1.43 -6.15 -12.43
CA ALA A 534 -1.26 -7.55 -12.07
C ALA A 534 -0.32 -7.70 -10.85
N ALA A 535 -0.49 -6.82 -9.87
CA ALA A 535 0.32 -6.79 -8.66
C ALA A 535 -0.20 -7.81 -7.63
N PRO A 536 0.64 -8.27 -6.69
CA PRO A 536 0.14 -8.92 -5.48
C PRO A 536 -0.92 -8.06 -4.79
N LEU A 537 -2.07 -8.63 -4.44
CA LEU A 537 -3.09 -7.95 -3.66
C LEU A 537 -2.99 -8.47 -2.22
N ILE A 538 -2.26 -7.75 -1.38
CA ILE A 538 -2.03 -8.13 0.02
C ILE A 538 -2.71 -7.11 0.95
N ILE A 539 -3.78 -7.53 1.60
CA ILE A 539 -4.54 -6.70 2.55
C ILE A 539 -3.65 -6.34 3.74
N GLY A 540 -3.52 -5.06 4.06
CA GLY A 540 -2.74 -4.55 5.18
C GLY A 540 -3.54 -4.24 6.45
N CYS A 541 -4.88 -4.31 6.42
CA CYS A 541 -5.73 -4.02 7.57
C CYS A 541 -6.19 -5.29 8.30
N PRO A 542 -6.61 -5.21 9.59
CA PRO A 542 -7.22 -6.32 10.29
C PRO A 542 -8.51 -6.76 9.60
N ILE A 543 -8.55 -8.02 9.12
CA ILE A 543 -9.73 -8.54 8.38
C ILE A 543 -10.98 -8.57 9.27
N GLU A 544 -10.80 -8.86 10.54
CA GLU A 544 -11.88 -8.91 11.55
C GLU A 544 -12.52 -7.55 11.84
N GLN A 545 -11.93 -6.45 11.34
CA GLN A 545 -12.42 -5.08 11.53
C GLN A 545 -12.89 -4.42 10.21
N LEU A 546 -13.07 -5.20 9.14
CA LEU A 546 -13.54 -4.66 7.87
C LEU A 546 -14.94 -4.06 8.00
N ASP A 547 -15.10 -2.81 7.58
CA ASP A 547 -16.42 -2.21 7.38
C ASP A 547 -17.03 -2.64 6.03
N ALA A 548 -18.32 -2.36 5.85
CA ALA A 548 -19.04 -2.74 4.62
C ALA A 548 -18.41 -2.13 3.36
N PHE A 549 -17.86 -0.92 3.44
CA PHE A 549 -17.21 -0.26 2.32
C PHE A 549 -15.91 -0.97 1.94
N THR A 550 -15.04 -1.25 2.89
CA THR A 550 -13.75 -1.93 2.64
C THR A 550 -13.99 -3.35 2.16
N LEU A 551 -14.95 -4.06 2.74
CA LEU A 551 -15.34 -5.40 2.25
C LEU A 551 -15.82 -5.35 0.80
N ASN A 552 -16.65 -4.36 0.43
CA ASN A 552 -17.15 -4.19 -0.94
C ASN A 552 -16.01 -3.94 -1.96
N LEU A 553 -14.97 -3.18 -1.57
CA LEU A 553 -13.77 -3.01 -2.40
C LEU A 553 -13.04 -4.33 -2.66
N LEU A 554 -12.98 -5.22 -1.65
CA LEU A 554 -12.23 -6.47 -1.69
C LEU A 554 -13.03 -7.65 -2.28
N THR A 555 -14.30 -7.47 -2.58
CA THR A 555 -15.20 -8.55 -3.04
C THR A 555 -15.77 -8.31 -4.45
N ASN A 556 -15.19 -7.39 -5.22
CA ASN A 556 -15.59 -7.20 -6.61
C ASN A 556 -14.89 -8.23 -7.52
N ASP A 557 -15.62 -9.27 -7.92
CA ASP A 557 -15.10 -10.36 -8.73
C ASP A 557 -14.58 -9.91 -10.10
N GLU A 558 -15.18 -8.87 -10.72
CA GLU A 558 -14.75 -8.39 -12.04
C GLU A 558 -13.44 -7.61 -11.96
N VAL A 559 -13.21 -6.87 -10.86
CA VAL A 559 -11.94 -6.19 -10.60
C VAL A 559 -10.84 -7.21 -10.24
N ILE A 560 -11.17 -8.24 -9.44
CA ILE A 560 -10.25 -9.33 -9.11
C ILE A 560 -9.89 -10.13 -10.37
N GLU A 561 -10.83 -10.37 -11.30
CA GLU A 561 -10.54 -11.03 -12.59
C GLU A 561 -9.52 -10.26 -13.43
N VAL A 562 -9.52 -8.92 -13.40
CA VAL A 562 -8.49 -8.12 -14.08
C VAL A 562 -7.11 -8.43 -13.50
N ASN A 563 -6.99 -8.54 -12.16
CA ASN A 563 -5.74 -8.90 -11.49
C ASN A 563 -5.31 -10.34 -11.82
N GLN A 564 -6.25 -11.28 -11.78
CA GLN A 564 -6.02 -12.72 -11.90
C GLN A 564 -6.05 -13.22 -13.35
N ASP A 565 -6.00 -12.34 -14.35
CA ASP A 565 -6.02 -12.70 -15.76
C ASP A 565 -4.80 -13.56 -16.13
N PRO A 566 -5.01 -14.75 -16.77
CA PRO A 566 -3.93 -15.73 -17.03
C PRO A 566 -2.89 -15.27 -18.06
N LEU A 567 -3.16 -14.22 -18.85
CA LEU A 567 -2.15 -13.62 -19.73
C LEU A 567 -0.99 -13.05 -18.90
N GLY A 568 -1.27 -12.61 -17.65
CA GLY A 568 -0.28 -12.14 -16.69
C GLY A 568 0.48 -10.88 -17.11
N LYS A 569 -0.03 -10.11 -18.09
CA LYS A 569 0.57 -8.86 -18.52
C LYS A 569 0.04 -7.70 -17.68
N PRO A 570 0.89 -6.88 -17.08
CA PRO A 570 0.44 -5.66 -16.42
C PRO A 570 -0.06 -4.63 -17.43
N ALA A 571 -0.91 -3.71 -16.96
CA ALA A 571 -1.25 -2.52 -17.74
C ALA A 571 -0.02 -1.65 -18.00
N ARG A 572 -0.11 -0.86 -19.08
CA ARG A 572 0.87 0.17 -19.42
C ARG A 572 0.20 1.55 -19.36
N LEU A 573 0.95 2.54 -18.91
CA LEU A 573 0.57 3.94 -19.06
C LEU A 573 0.75 4.33 -20.53
N LEU A 574 -0.33 4.41 -21.30
CA LEU A 574 -0.27 4.69 -22.73
C LEU A 574 -0.46 6.17 -23.07
N ALA A 575 -1.17 6.92 -22.24
CA ALA A 575 -1.35 8.35 -22.43
C ALA A 575 -1.61 9.06 -21.10
N GLU A 576 -1.30 10.35 -21.06
CA GLU A 576 -1.69 11.27 -19.98
C GLU A 576 -2.21 12.56 -20.61
N GLU A 577 -3.47 12.92 -20.33
CA GLU A 577 -4.14 14.07 -20.91
C GLU A 577 -4.89 14.86 -19.85
N HIS A 578 -4.58 16.16 -19.76
CA HIS A 578 -5.26 17.03 -18.82
C HIS A 578 -5.30 16.51 -17.37
N GLY A 579 -4.21 15.85 -16.91
CA GLY A 579 -4.12 15.27 -15.58
C GLY A 579 -4.93 13.98 -15.40
N VAL A 580 -5.33 13.32 -16.50
CA VAL A 580 -5.90 11.98 -16.52
C VAL A 580 -4.88 11.02 -17.11
N GLN A 581 -4.43 10.04 -16.34
CA GLN A 581 -3.60 8.94 -16.79
C GLN A 581 -4.47 7.82 -17.35
N ILE A 582 -4.11 7.29 -18.52
CA ILE A 582 -4.82 6.21 -19.22
C ILE A 582 -3.94 4.95 -19.18
N TRP A 583 -4.37 4.00 -18.35
CA TRP A 583 -3.72 2.71 -18.20
C TRP A 583 -4.50 1.63 -18.93
N VAL A 584 -3.84 0.86 -19.78
CA VAL A 584 -4.48 -0.18 -20.61
C VAL A 584 -3.78 -1.52 -20.39
N LYS A 585 -4.58 -2.52 -19.99
CA LYS A 585 -4.15 -3.92 -19.79
C LYS A 585 -4.82 -4.81 -20.84
N PRO A 586 -4.03 -5.55 -21.66
CA PRO A 586 -4.59 -6.60 -22.51
C PRO A 586 -4.99 -7.80 -21.65
N MET A 587 -6.12 -8.41 -21.96
CA MET A 587 -6.66 -9.59 -21.28
C MET A 587 -6.52 -10.83 -22.16
N GLN A 588 -6.52 -12.01 -21.52
CA GLN A 588 -6.35 -13.32 -22.19
C GLN A 588 -7.40 -13.59 -23.27
N ASP A 589 -8.60 -13.09 -23.12
CA ASP A 589 -9.72 -13.29 -24.06
C ASP A 589 -9.75 -12.29 -25.21
N GLY A 590 -8.75 -11.40 -25.32
CA GLY A 590 -8.63 -10.37 -26.35
C GLY A 590 -9.34 -9.05 -26.01
N SER A 591 -10.01 -8.96 -24.88
CA SER A 591 -10.55 -7.69 -24.36
C SER A 591 -9.43 -6.83 -23.74
N PHE A 592 -9.79 -5.61 -23.32
CA PHE A 592 -8.89 -4.71 -22.62
C PHE A 592 -9.54 -4.22 -21.31
N ALA A 593 -8.78 -4.21 -20.22
CA ALA A 593 -9.16 -3.45 -19.03
C ALA A 593 -8.49 -2.08 -19.07
N VAL A 594 -9.26 -1.02 -18.86
CA VAL A 594 -8.80 0.37 -18.98
C VAL A 594 -9.12 1.13 -17.70
N GLY A 595 -8.11 1.72 -17.10
CA GLY A 595 -8.23 2.65 -15.98
C GLY A 595 -7.99 4.09 -16.42
N LEU A 596 -8.97 4.95 -16.20
CA LEU A 596 -8.89 6.39 -16.41
C LEU A 596 -8.75 7.04 -15.02
N PHE A 597 -7.51 7.44 -14.67
CA PHE A 597 -7.21 7.98 -13.34
C PHE A 597 -7.06 9.49 -13.41
N ASN A 598 -7.92 10.22 -12.72
CA ASN A 598 -7.76 11.67 -12.57
C ASN A 598 -6.72 11.93 -11.46
N THR A 599 -5.48 12.16 -11.87
CA THR A 599 -4.37 12.50 -10.98
C THR A 599 -4.14 14.01 -10.88
N ALA A 600 -4.80 14.80 -11.70
CA ALA A 600 -4.76 16.28 -11.78
C ALA A 600 -3.33 16.86 -11.67
N ASP A 601 -2.39 16.31 -12.43
CA ASP A 601 -0.97 16.67 -12.40
C ASP A 601 -0.30 16.48 -11.03
N PHE A 602 -0.87 15.62 -10.19
CA PHE A 602 -0.35 15.33 -8.86
C PHE A 602 1.13 14.92 -8.91
N GLY A 603 1.93 15.44 -7.97
CA GLY A 603 3.37 15.14 -7.88
C GLY A 603 4.26 15.89 -8.88
N LYS A 604 3.72 16.68 -9.81
CA LYS A 604 4.53 17.44 -10.81
C LYS A 604 4.98 18.79 -10.32
N THR A 605 4.21 19.43 -9.44
CA THR A 605 4.54 20.76 -8.88
C THR A 605 4.18 20.80 -7.40
N PRO A 606 4.87 21.62 -6.57
CA PRO A 606 4.61 21.67 -5.14
C PRO A 606 3.15 21.85 -4.73
N PRO A 607 2.33 22.74 -5.36
CA PRO A 607 0.92 22.85 -5.00
C PRO A 607 0.08 21.60 -5.24
N SER A 608 0.47 20.72 -6.16
CA SER A 608 -0.24 19.50 -6.49
C SER A 608 0.05 18.34 -5.54
N TYR A 609 1.05 18.45 -4.67
CA TYR A 609 1.31 17.47 -3.61
C TYR A 609 0.25 17.46 -2.51
N PHE A 610 -0.65 18.44 -2.50
CA PHE A 610 -1.69 18.57 -1.48
C PHE A 610 -3.05 18.16 -2.03
N ARG A 611 -3.80 17.43 -1.21
CA ARG A 611 -5.23 17.30 -1.39
C ARG A 611 -5.88 18.48 -0.66
N TRP A 612 -6.68 19.27 -1.40
CA TRP A 612 -7.24 20.51 -0.90
C TRP A 612 -8.64 20.38 -0.31
N GLY A 613 -9.34 19.24 -0.57
CA GLY A 613 -10.67 18.92 -0.05
C GLY A 613 -11.81 19.72 -0.70
N ASP A 614 -11.57 20.23 -1.92
CA ASP A 614 -12.55 20.96 -2.75
C ASP A 614 -12.42 20.58 -4.23
N GLU A 615 -11.91 19.39 -4.48
CA GLU A 615 -11.70 18.85 -5.82
C GLU A 615 -13.06 18.56 -6.48
N GLN A 616 -13.14 18.84 -7.80
CA GLN A 616 -14.34 18.68 -8.59
C GLN A 616 -14.23 17.52 -9.58
N GLN A 617 -15.38 16.99 -9.98
CA GLN A 617 -15.45 16.02 -11.08
C GLN A 617 -14.96 16.63 -12.38
N LYS A 618 -14.22 15.85 -13.16
CA LYS A 618 -13.70 16.23 -14.47
C LYS A 618 -14.43 15.48 -15.55
N LYS A 619 -15.00 16.21 -16.52
CA LYS A 619 -15.47 15.62 -17.76
C LYS A 619 -14.27 15.23 -18.62
N PHE A 620 -14.26 13.99 -19.08
CA PHE A 620 -13.16 13.45 -19.87
C PHE A 620 -13.70 12.65 -21.06
N SER A 621 -13.10 12.86 -22.23
CA SER A 621 -13.37 12.09 -23.44
C SER A 621 -12.18 11.18 -23.71
N PHE A 622 -12.36 9.88 -23.49
CA PHE A 622 -11.36 8.87 -23.78
C PHE A 622 -11.41 8.52 -25.27
N ASP A 623 -10.40 8.97 -26.01
CA ASP A 623 -10.19 8.67 -27.42
C ASP A 623 -9.41 7.34 -27.54
N PHE A 624 -10.00 6.36 -28.22
CA PHE A 624 -9.44 5.02 -28.35
C PHE A 624 -8.16 5.00 -29.20
N GLU A 625 -8.09 5.83 -30.25
CA GLU A 625 -6.92 5.86 -31.15
C GLU A 625 -5.65 6.33 -30.46
N LYS A 626 -5.77 7.19 -29.45
CA LYS A 626 -4.63 7.70 -28.68
C LYS A 626 -3.88 6.60 -27.90
N VAL A 627 -4.56 5.50 -27.61
CA VAL A 627 -3.96 4.33 -26.96
C VAL A 627 -3.85 3.12 -27.91
N GLY A 628 -3.98 3.35 -29.22
CA GLY A 628 -3.83 2.33 -30.25
C GLY A 628 -5.02 1.37 -30.39
N LEU A 629 -6.16 1.67 -29.78
CA LEU A 629 -7.40 0.91 -29.92
C LEU A 629 -8.18 1.42 -31.12
N LYS A 630 -8.69 0.51 -31.97
CA LYS A 630 -9.43 0.87 -33.20
C LYS A 630 -10.74 0.11 -33.33
N GLY A 631 -11.78 0.82 -33.77
CA GLY A 631 -13.09 0.25 -34.04
C GLY A 631 -14.07 0.42 -32.89
N LYS A 632 -15.04 -0.47 -32.84
CA LYS A 632 -16.17 -0.41 -31.90
C LYS A 632 -15.94 -1.34 -30.71
N TYR A 633 -16.31 -0.88 -29.53
CA TYR A 633 -16.20 -1.63 -28.29
C TYR A 633 -17.50 -1.58 -27.48
N LYS A 634 -17.90 -2.72 -26.95
CA LYS A 634 -18.83 -2.78 -25.84
C LYS A 634 -18.08 -2.42 -24.57
N ILE A 635 -18.58 -1.46 -23.79
CA ILE A 635 -17.94 -1.01 -22.55
C ILE A 635 -18.75 -1.45 -21.35
N ARG A 636 -18.03 -1.98 -20.33
CA ARG A 636 -18.58 -2.39 -19.05
C ARG A 636 -17.86 -1.68 -17.89
N ASP A 637 -18.62 -1.04 -17.00
CA ASP A 637 -18.11 -0.50 -15.72
C ASP A 637 -17.88 -1.68 -14.76
N LEU A 638 -16.63 -1.90 -14.38
CA LEU A 638 -16.25 -3.06 -13.58
C LEU A 638 -16.62 -2.90 -12.10
N TRP A 639 -16.56 -1.68 -11.57
CA TRP A 639 -16.97 -1.45 -10.17
C TRP A 639 -18.47 -1.61 -9.97
N ARG A 640 -19.27 -1.12 -10.91
CA ARG A 640 -20.73 -1.23 -10.87
C ARG A 640 -21.28 -2.49 -11.54
N GLN A 641 -20.39 -3.28 -12.15
CA GLN A 641 -20.74 -4.50 -12.90
C GLN A 641 -21.88 -4.24 -13.92
N LYS A 642 -21.81 -3.09 -14.61
CA LYS A 642 -22.86 -2.58 -15.48
C LYS A 642 -22.36 -2.33 -16.89
N ASP A 643 -23.12 -2.85 -17.88
CA ASP A 643 -22.88 -2.52 -19.28
C ASP A 643 -23.28 -1.06 -19.57
N LEU A 644 -22.36 -0.30 -20.16
CA LEU A 644 -22.55 1.11 -20.50
C LEU A 644 -23.03 1.31 -21.95
N GLY A 645 -22.92 0.27 -22.78
CA GLY A 645 -23.31 0.31 -24.20
C GLY A 645 -22.13 0.13 -25.15
N ASN A 646 -22.38 0.42 -26.43
CA ASN A 646 -21.42 0.30 -27.52
C ASN A 646 -20.94 1.67 -27.96
N PHE A 647 -19.63 1.81 -28.14
CA PHE A 647 -18.97 3.07 -28.45
C PHE A 647 -18.06 2.90 -29.67
N ASP A 648 -17.97 3.94 -30.49
CA ASP A 648 -17.13 3.99 -31.68
C ASP A 648 -16.13 5.13 -31.54
N GLY A 649 -14.85 4.81 -31.56
CA GLY A 649 -13.74 5.78 -31.49
C GLY A 649 -13.54 6.47 -30.13
N SER A 650 -14.57 6.72 -29.32
CA SER A 650 -14.43 7.41 -28.05
C SER A 650 -15.51 7.05 -27.01
N PHE A 651 -15.17 7.29 -25.73
CA PHE A 651 -16.06 7.13 -24.57
C PHE A 651 -15.98 8.38 -23.67
N ASN A 652 -17.14 9.00 -23.41
CA ASN A 652 -17.24 10.18 -22.53
C ASN A 652 -17.64 9.77 -21.12
N THR A 653 -16.95 10.31 -20.12
CA THR A 653 -17.21 10.03 -18.71
C THR A 653 -16.89 11.21 -17.81
N GLU A 654 -17.26 11.13 -16.53
CA GLU A 654 -16.88 12.05 -15.49
C GLU A 654 -16.03 11.32 -14.45
N ILE A 655 -14.89 11.89 -14.07
CA ILE A 655 -13.94 11.29 -13.15
C ILE A 655 -13.74 12.24 -11.97
N ARG A 656 -13.94 11.76 -10.75
CA ARG A 656 -13.63 12.52 -9.52
C ARG A 656 -12.13 12.75 -9.38
N HIS A 657 -11.72 13.68 -8.56
CA HIS A 657 -10.34 13.95 -8.23
C HIS A 657 -10.06 13.84 -6.72
N PRO A 658 -9.07 13.02 -6.33
CA PRO A 658 -8.49 11.92 -7.11
C PRO A 658 -9.50 10.80 -7.28
N GLY A 659 -9.48 10.09 -8.41
CA GLY A 659 -10.45 9.03 -8.63
C GLY A 659 -10.21 8.27 -9.93
N VAL A 660 -11.02 7.23 -10.14
CA VAL A 660 -10.88 6.32 -11.28
C VAL A 660 -12.22 5.97 -11.92
N VAL A 661 -12.20 5.78 -13.23
CA VAL A 661 -13.17 5.02 -13.98
C VAL A 661 -12.47 3.77 -14.51
N LEU A 662 -12.87 2.60 -14.03
CA LEU A 662 -12.31 1.30 -14.43
C LEU A 662 -13.33 0.57 -15.30
N VAL A 663 -12.96 0.34 -16.56
CA VAL A 663 -13.84 -0.27 -17.55
C VAL A 663 -13.18 -1.43 -18.29
N ARG A 664 -14.01 -2.35 -18.79
CA ARG A 664 -13.59 -3.38 -19.74
C ARG A 664 -14.14 -3.04 -21.12
N LEU A 665 -13.32 -3.22 -22.14
CA LEU A 665 -13.60 -2.99 -23.53
C LEU A 665 -13.57 -4.33 -24.29
N ASP A 666 -14.73 -4.79 -24.73
CA ASP A 666 -14.89 -5.99 -25.56
C ASP A 666 -15.07 -5.53 -27.02
N LYS A 667 -14.19 -5.96 -27.93
CA LYS A 667 -14.26 -5.58 -29.34
C LYS A 667 -15.49 -6.20 -29.99
N ILE A 668 -16.23 -5.39 -30.77
CA ILE A 668 -17.43 -5.82 -31.50
C ILE A 668 -17.08 -6.05 -32.96
#